data_9e8e5af229f7d378bdd5359e87fd7d4c
#
_entry.id   9e8e5af229f7d378bdd5359e87fd7d4c
#
_cell.length_a   1.000
_cell.length_b   1.000
_cell.length_c   1.000
_cell.angle_alpha   90.00
_cell.angle_beta   90.00
_cell.angle_gamma   90.00
#
_symmetry.space_group_name_H-M   'P 1'
#
loop_
_entity.id
_entity.type
_entity.pdbx_description
1 polymer ?
#
loop_
_entity_poly.entity_id
_entity_poly.type
_entity_poly.pdbx_seq_one_letter_code
_entity_poly.pdbx_strand_id
1 'polypeptide(L)'
;MINTRTSRRRRFPKHAGLHFDDPMEDADEDIARLIHLEEQRQGRKLIMIASESICPRPVKEALNSVFTNLYSEGLPSIRMDRETDDEVLDYDLQMINHRRFADRRYYKGCEYVNLVETLAKRRICELFATDDNPKAKVKFTPEEIYANVQPLSGAIGNNAIYDAFVELGDTVMGMSLTSGGHLTHGSLANRSGMFYKIISYEADVETGELKWDEMEQMVREHKPKMIIAGYSAYPWDIDWKKFREMADISGAILLADVSHTAGLIAAGQMNNPIEYADVVMFTTQKTMCGPRGAVILTTDIEKAKKIDISVFPGEQSGAHQNNIAAKAVAFKIAQSDEYKALAKNIVDNAKHLEKAFRKLGLKIAYNGTQSHMVLIDLKAIPNKTGYTLTGEIAARILELCGIVANKNTIPGDDNAIHPTALRFGTPWVTQRGLGKKHMEKIAQLVHRVLTNIQPFHWIGRVRSIGRGKIDLVIMEEVKAEVDKLESETVREMDIGLDGYPHYFGAGEFRGLKTPLYERHVELNARISEKDGWLVPTSYTRIREEVDALEKKAGLVDIGDIGIIEVSGRRAEEFLDEVGTAGVLGMEFGQSKRTLFLDKDSTLLAEGLVIRLKGKKDWSRFIVLTHAVITERIKLWFRSLSDSYVIFDEEDVYKKVQGPVVVRDLKEVENPRARLTAIVVRGPNARKVLRAADSNIKGLRAGQTLTGNFM
;
A
#
# COMPACT_ATOMS: atom_id res chain seq x y z
N MET A 1 -29.48 24.13 14.65
CA MET A 1 -30.15 22.82 14.83
C MET A 1 -30.76 22.41 13.50
N ILE A 2 -30.03 21.64 12.69
CA ILE A 2 -30.53 21.09 11.45
C ILE A 2 -31.51 19.97 11.81
N ASN A 3 -32.77 20.19 11.53
CA ASN A 3 -33.88 19.29 11.81
C ASN A 3 -33.69 18.04 10.92
N THR A 4 -33.19 16.94 11.46
CA THR A 4 -33.12 15.65 10.77
C THR A 4 -34.52 15.04 10.65
N ARG A 5 -35.35 15.61 9.77
CA ARG A 5 -36.51 14.86 9.26
C ARG A 5 -35.92 13.67 8.49
N THR A 6 -36.16 12.49 8.99
CA THR A 6 -35.94 11.22 8.27
C THR A 6 -36.70 11.31 6.94
N SER A 7 -36.00 11.78 5.88
CA SER A 7 -36.53 11.68 4.53
C SER A 7 -36.63 10.19 4.22
N ARG A 8 -37.82 9.71 3.92
CA ARG A 8 -37.99 8.39 3.30
C ARG A 8 -37.09 8.40 2.05
N ARG A 9 -35.97 7.66 2.10
CA ARG A 9 -35.15 7.43 0.91
C ARG A 9 -36.10 6.89 -0.16
N ARG A 10 -36.33 7.65 -1.24
CA ARG A 10 -36.98 7.13 -2.44
C ARG A 10 -36.03 6.09 -3.01
N ARG A 11 -36.40 4.83 -2.93
CA ARG A 11 -35.70 3.77 -3.64
C ARG A 11 -35.93 3.95 -5.14
N PHE A 12 -34.92 3.73 -5.95
CA PHE A 12 -35.13 3.61 -7.38
C PHE A 12 -36.16 2.51 -7.68
N PRO A 13 -36.99 2.64 -8.74
CA PRO A 13 -37.86 1.57 -9.14
C PRO A 13 -37.04 0.28 -9.30
N LYS A 14 -37.47 -0.82 -8.69
CA LYS A 14 -36.85 -2.11 -8.92
C LYS A 14 -37.00 -2.48 -10.40
N HIS A 15 -36.00 -2.19 -11.19
CA HIS A 15 -35.89 -2.73 -12.55
C HIS A 15 -35.31 -4.14 -12.42
N ALA A 16 -35.99 -5.14 -12.99
CA ALA A 16 -35.53 -6.51 -12.94
C ALA A 16 -34.07 -6.60 -13.43
N GLY A 17 -33.15 -7.03 -12.58
CA GLY A 17 -31.75 -7.22 -12.87
C GLY A 17 -30.82 -6.01 -12.75
N LEU A 18 -31.28 -4.87 -12.21
CA LEU A 18 -30.44 -3.71 -11.95
C LEU A 18 -30.21 -3.53 -10.44
N HIS A 19 -28.95 -3.41 -10.05
CA HIS A 19 -28.47 -3.33 -8.66
C HIS A 19 -28.23 -1.87 -8.20
N PHE A 20 -29.07 -0.91 -8.60
CA PHE A 20 -28.85 0.52 -8.32
C PHE A 20 -28.92 0.91 -6.83
N ASP A 21 -29.67 0.17 -6.04
CA ASP A 21 -29.92 0.46 -4.62
C ASP A 21 -29.34 -0.61 -3.69
N ASP A 22 -28.75 -1.64 -4.24
CA ASP A 22 -28.19 -2.74 -3.46
C ASP A 22 -26.89 -2.30 -2.77
N PRO A 23 -26.57 -2.82 -1.59
CA PRO A 23 -25.24 -2.71 -1.04
C PRO A 23 -24.20 -3.29 -2.01
N MET A 24 -22.96 -2.79 -1.94
CA MET A 24 -21.88 -3.27 -2.81
C MET A 24 -21.67 -4.78 -2.69
N GLU A 25 -21.80 -5.34 -1.49
CA GLU A 25 -21.67 -6.78 -1.20
C GLU A 25 -22.69 -7.62 -1.96
N ASP A 26 -23.91 -7.07 -2.17
CA ASP A 26 -24.98 -7.75 -2.91
C ASP A 26 -24.86 -7.53 -4.43
N ALA A 27 -24.30 -6.38 -4.84
CA ALA A 27 -24.12 -6.02 -6.24
C ALA A 27 -22.87 -6.65 -6.85
N ASP A 28 -21.76 -6.71 -6.09
CA ASP A 28 -20.47 -7.24 -6.53
C ASP A 28 -19.67 -7.75 -5.32
N GLU A 29 -19.87 -9.01 -4.98
CA GLU A 29 -19.20 -9.69 -3.86
C GLU A 29 -17.67 -9.72 -4.07
N ASP A 30 -17.20 -9.86 -5.32
CA ASP A 30 -15.77 -9.95 -5.61
C ASP A 30 -15.03 -8.64 -5.32
N ILE A 31 -15.60 -7.50 -5.72
CA ILE A 31 -15.02 -6.18 -5.43
C ILE A 31 -15.12 -5.84 -3.94
N ALA A 32 -16.25 -6.12 -3.30
CA ALA A 32 -16.40 -5.92 -1.86
C ALA A 32 -15.34 -6.68 -1.08
N ARG A 33 -15.11 -7.93 -1.46
CA ARG A 33 -14.08 -8.77 -0.89
C ARG A 33 -12.65 -8.24 -1.12
N LEU A 34 -12.32 -7.81 -2.34
CA LEU A 34 -10.99 -7.25 -2.63
C LEU A 34 -10.71 -5.99 -1.83
N ILE A 35 -11.74 -5.14 -1.63
CA ILE A 35 -11.62 -3.96 -0.77
C ILE A 35 -11.33 -4.39 0.67
N HIS A 36 -12.08 -5.36 1.21
CA HIS A 36 -11.85 -5.87 2.55
C HIS A 36 -10.43 -6.45 2.72
N LEU A 37 -9.95 -7.24 1.74
CA LEU A 37 -8.57 -7.77 1.77
C LEU A 37 -7.51 -6.66 1.73
N GLU A 38 -7.75 -5.60 0.96
CA GLU A 38 -6.85 -4.46 0.92
C GLU A 38 -6.85 -3.68 2.25
N GLU A 39 -8.00 -3.51 2.87
CA GLU A 39 -8.11 -2.92 4.22
C GLU A 39 -7.31 -3.74 5.25
N GLN A 40 -7.46 -5.06 5.24
CA GLN A 40 -6.69 -5.97 6.09
C GLN A 40 -5.18 -5.83 5.83
N ARG A 41 -4.78 -5.76 4.57
CA ARG A 41 -3.37 -5.55 4.19
C ARG A 41 -2.83 -4.24 4.75
N GLN A 42 -3.57 -3.14 4.58
CA GLN A 42 -3.16 -1.82 5.07
C GLN A 42 -3.10 -1.79 6.61
N GLY A 43 -3.99 -2.49 7.28
CA GLY A 43 -4.03 -2.56 8.74
C GLY A 43 -2.88 -3.37 9.36
N ARG A 44 -2.28 -4.30 8.62
CA ARG A 44 -1.29 -5.26 9.13
C ARG A 44 0.15 -4.98 8.71
N LYS A 45 0.38 -4.03 7.83
CA LYS A 45 1.73 -3.73 7.33
C LYS A 45 2.18 -2.34 7.75
N LEU A 46 3.44 -2.22 8.14
CA LEU A 46 4.12 -0.94 8.30
C LEU A 46 4.33 -0.32 6.91
N ILE A 47 3.43 0.55 6.51
CA ILE A 47 3.51 1.22 5.22
C ILE A 47 4.43 2.42 5.34
N MET A 48 5.58 2.34 4.69
CA MET A 48 6.63 3.36 4.72
C MET A 48 6.91 3.93 3.32
N ILE A 49 5.89 3.96 2.47
CA ILE A 49 5.97 4.60 1.15
C ILE A 49 5.85 6.11 1.33
N ALA A 50 6.88 6.87 0.91
CA ALA A 50 6.92 8.32 1.13
C ALA A 50 5.80 9.11 0.43
N SER A 51 5.19 8.56 -0.61
CA SER A 51 4.07 9.17 -1.34
C SER A 51 2.69 8.70 -0.87
N GLU A 52 2.61 7.92 0.20
CA GLU A 52 1.36 7.41 0.73
C GLU A 52 1.03 8.02 2.09
N SER A 53 -0.23 8.37 2.26
CA SER A 53 -0.81 8.82 3.53
C SER A 53 -2.25 8.32 3.65
N ILE A 54 -2.73 8.23 4.88
CA ILE A 54 -4.11 7.85 5.16
C ILE A 54 -5.01 9.05 4.82
N CYS A 55 -5.95 8.84 3.91
CA CYS A 55 -6.98 9.82 3.60
C CYS A 55 -7.97 9.91 4.76
N PRO A 56 -8.17 11.09 5.39
CA PRO A 56 -9.07 11.24 6.52
C PRO A 56 -10.52 10.86 6.19
N ARG A 57 -11.24 10.33 7.17
CA ARG A 57 -12.65 9.92 6.98
C ARG A 57 -13.55 11.02 6.39
N PRO A 58 -13.53 12.29 6.85
CA PRO A 58 -14.37 13.34 6.26
C PRO A 58 -14.04 13.59 4.78
N VAL A 59 -12.79 13.39 4.36
CA VAL A 59 -12.37 13.51 2.95
C VAL A 59 -12.96 12.35 2.13
N LYS A 60 -12.96 11.13 2.66
CA LYS A 60 -13.58 9.95 2.02
C LYS A 60 -15.09 10.13 1.89
N GLU A 61 -15.75 10.69 2.91
CA GLU A 61 -17.19 10.99 2.89
C GLU A 61 -17.54 12.02 1.80
N ALA A 62 -16.70 13.06 1.62
CA ALA A 62 -16.86 14.03 0.55
C ALA A 62 -16.66 13.42 -0.85
N LEU A 63 -15.73 12.46 -1.00
CA LEU A 63 -15.53 11.70 -2.23
C LEU A 63 -16.77 10.88 -2.61
N ASN A 64 -17.47 10.34 -1.62
CA ASN A 64 -18.70 9.54 -1.81
C ASN A 64 -19.96 10.42 -1.84
N SER A 65 -19.86 11.69 -2.21
CA SER A 65 -20.98 12.62 -2.24
C SER A 65 -21.67 12.63 -3.60
N VAL A 66 -22.90 13.22 -3.62
CA VAL A 66 -23.70 13.38 -4.84
C VAL A 66 -23.04 14.25 -5.92
N PHE A 67 -21.97 14.96 -5.60
CA PHE A 67 -21.17 15.69 -6.58
C PHE A 67 -20.52 14.78 -7.64
N THR A 68 -20.44 13.46 -7.41
CA THR A 68 -20.02 12.49 -8.44
C THR A 68 -20.95 12.42 -9.64
N ASN A 69 -22.21 12.88 -9.50
CA ASN A 69 -23.24 12.79 -10.54
C ASN A 69 -23.19 13.96 -11.53
N LEU A 70 -22.37 14.99 -11.27
CA LEU A 70 -22.45 16.27 -11.98
C LEU A 70 -21.41 16.42 -13.07
N TYR A 71 -21.82 17.05 -14.15
CA TYR A 71 -20.96 17.55 -15.22
C TYR A 71 -20.82 19.08 -15.11
N SER A 72 -19.60 19.61 -15.04
CA SER A 72 -19.39 21.02 -14.70
C SER A 72 -18.15 21.62 -15.35
N GLU A 73 -18.01 21.44 -16.66
CA GLU A 73 -16.92 22.06 -17.43
C GLU A 73 -16.93 23.57 -17.31
N GLY A 74 -15.75 24.18 -17.25
CA GLY A 74 -15.55 25.60 -17.03
C GLY A 74 -15.21 25.91 -15.56
N LEU A 75 -15.37 27.14 -15.16
CA LEU A 75 -14.91 27.71 -13.89
C LEU A 75 -16.01 28.48 -13.17
N PRO A 76 -15.92 28.72 -11.85
CA PRO A 76 -16.75 29.65 -11.13
C PRO A 76 -16.65 31.06 -11.69
N SER A 77 -17.55 31.95 -11.31
CA SER A 77 -17.49 33.37 -11.67
C SER A 77 -16.22 34.00 -11.08
N ILE A 78 -15.52 34.86 -11.86
CA ILE A 78 -14.32 35.61 -11.41
C ILE A 78 -14.58 36.40 -10.12
N ARG A 79 -15.80 36.91 -9.96
CA ARG A 79 -16.22 37.62 -8.75
C ARG A 79 -15.94 36.80 -7.47
N MET A 80 -16.20 35.52 -7.51
CA MET A 80 -16.08 34.62 -6.36
C MET A 80 -14.62 34.38 -5.94
N ASP A 81 -13.65 34.64 -6.82
CA ASP A 81 -12.22 34.41 -6.48
C ASP A 81 -11.71 35.35 -5.36
N ARG A 82 -12.46 36.40 -5.00
CA ARG A 82 -12.11 37.38 -3.95
C ARG A 82 -13.10 37.44 -2.80
N GLU A 83 -14.10 36.58 -2.80
CA GLU A 83 -15.08 36.52 -1.71
C GLU A 83 -14.48 35.78 -0.49
N THR A 84 -14.81 36.26 0.69
CA THR A 84 -14.50 35.57 1.96
C THR A 84 -15.32 34.28 2.10
N ASP A 85 -14.95 33.40 3.01
CA ASP A 85 -15.73 32.18 3.30
C ASP A 85 -17.17 32.54 3.70
N ASP A 86 -17.36 33.61 4.50
CA ASP A 86 -18.69 34.08 4.92
C ASP A 86 -19.52 34.55 3.72
N GLU A 87 -18.94 35.29 2.78
CA GLU A 87 -19.62 35.74 1.57
C GLU A 87 -19.93 34.56 0.62
N VAL A 88 -19.03 33.62 0.45
CA VAL A 88 -19.24 32.40 -0.35
C VAL A 88 -20.34 31.55 0.27
N LEU A 89 -20.45 31.49 1.60
CA LEU A 89 -21.44 30.68 2.32
C LEU A 89 -22.76 31.44 2.60
N ASP A 90 -22.88 32.71 2.22
CA ASP A 90 -24.17 33.41 2.17
C ASP A 90 -24.97 32.89 0.96
N TYR A 91 -25.67 31.78 1.18
CA TYR A 91 -26.41 31.08 0.11
C TYR A 91 -27.47 31.96 -0.56
N ASP A 92 -28.14 32.86 0.16
CA ASP A 92 -29.14 33.76 -0.41
C ASP A 92 -28.49 34.75 -1.37
N LEU A 93 -27.36 35.37 -0.97
CA LEU A 93 -26.57 36.25 -1.80
C LEU A 93 -26.04 35.52 -3.05
N GLN A 94 -25.49 34.33 -2.87
CA GLN A 94 -24.92 33.52 -3.96
C GLN A 94 -25.99 33.10 -4.98
N MET A 95 -27.18 32.69 -4.52
CA MET A 95 -28.28 32.32 -5.41
C MET A 95 -28.84 33.52 -6.19
N ILE A 96 -28.90 34.70 -5.60
CA ILE A 96 -29.25 35.95 -6.32
C ILE A 96 -28.21 36.24 -7.40
N ASN A 97 -26.94 36.17 -7.06
CA ASN A 97 -25.84 36.39 -7.97
C ASN A 97 -25.82 35.38 -9.12
N HIS A 98 -26.01 34.08 -8.81
CA HIS A 98 -26.08 33.03 -9.82
C HIS A 98 -27.21 33.22 -10.82
N ARG A 99 -28.38 33.69 -10.36
CA ARG A 99 -29.52 33.97 -11.23
C ARG A 99 -29.33 35.23 -12.07
N ARG A 100 -28.61 36.23 -11.58
CA ARG A 100 -28.46 37.52 -12.25
C ARG A 100 -27.25 37.56 -13.17
N PHE A 101 -26.15 36.93 -12.81
CA PHE A 101 -24.90 37.02 -13.53
C PHE A 101 -24.52 35.66 -14.15
N ALA A 102 -23.92 35.70 -15.35
CA ALA A 102 -23.40 34.47 -15.94
C ALA A 102 -22.18 33.94 -15.16
N ASP A 103 -22.11 32.63 -14.99
CA ASP A 103 -20.91 31.92 -14.62
C ASP A 103 -20.09 31.52 -15.88
N ARG A 104 -18.89 31.05 -15.68
CA ARG A 104 -18.00 30.53 -16.74
C ARG A 104 -18.20 29.04 -17.02
N ARG A 105 -19.32 28.42 -16.56
CA ARG A 105 -19.64 27.02 -16.79
C ARG A 105 -20.38 26.83 -18.11
N TYR A 106 -20.03 25.76 -18.82
CA TYR A 106 -20.79 25.31 -19.99
C TYR A 106 -22.16 24.74 -19.61
N TYR A 107 -22.22 24.04 -18.47
CA TYR A 107 -23.43 23.40 -17.94
C TYR A 107 -24.11 24.29 -16.91
N LYS A 108 -25.42 24.14 -16.77
CA LYS A 108 -26.22 24.77 -15.73
C LYS A 108 -26.53 23.76 -14.61
N GLY A 109 -27.05 24.23 -13.47
CA GLY A 109 -27.18 23.44 -12.26
C GLY A 109 -25.88 23.32 -11.48
N CYS A 110 -24.97 24.29 -11.64
CA CYS A 110 -23.63 24.32 -11.04
C CYS A 110 -23.54 25.31 -9.86
N GLU A 111 -24.65 25.81 -9.34
CA GLU A 111 -24.68 26.78 -8.25
C GLU A 111 -23.87 26.34 -7.03
N TYR A 112 -24.08 25.13 -6.55
CA TYR A 112 -23.34 24.59 -5.40
C TYR A 112 -21.93 24.12 -5.75
N VAL A 113 -21.71 23.65 -6.98
CA VAL A 113 -20.38 23.33 -7.49
C VAL A 113 -19.48 24.56 -7.47
N ASN A 114 -20.01 25.73 -7.87
CA ASN A 114 -19.28 27.00 -7.83
C ASN A 114 -18.82 27.34 -6.39
N LEU A 115 -19.69 27.14 -5.40
CA LEU A 115 -19.36 27.39 -3.98
C LEU A 115 -18.27 26.43 -3.49
N VAL A 116 -18.41 25.14 -3.78
CA VAL A 116 -17.44 24.11 -3.39
C VAL A 116 -16.07 24.38 -3.99
N GLU A 117 -16.00 24.68 -5.28
CA GLU A 117 -14.73 24.95 -5.95
C GLU A 117 -14.08 26.24 -5.43
N THR A 118 -14.87 27.27 -5.19
CA THR A 118 -14.40 28.54 -4.63
C THR A 118 -13.84 28.34 -3.22
N LEU A 119 -14.52 27.57 -2.36
CA LEU A 119 -14.01 27.23 -1.02
C LEU A 119 -12.69 26.45 -1.10
N ALA A 120 -12.57 25.50 -2.03
CA ALA A 120 -11.32 24.76 -2.22
C ALA A 120 -10.17 25.70 -2.62
N LYS A 121 -10.42 26.59 -3.59
CA LYS A 121 -9.46 27.62 -4.04
C LYS A 121 -9.06 28.53 -2.88
N ARG A 122 -10.02 29.07 -2.15
CA ARG A 122 -9.78 29.99 -1.03
C ARG A 122 -8.92 29.33 0.03
N ARG A 123 -9.30 28.16 0.51
CA ARG A 123 -8.60 27.45 1.60
C ARG A 123 -7.18 27.07 1.24
N ILE A 124 -6.90 26.74 -0.01
CA ILE A 124 -5.52 26.44 -0.42
C ILE A 124 -4.69 27.72 -0.56
N CYS A 125 -5.27 28.84 -1.01
CA CYS A 125 -4.60 30.13 -1.02
C CYS A 125 -4.23 30.58 0.42
N GLU A 126 -5.12 30.41 1.39
CA GLU A 126 -4.84 30.68 2.80
C GLU A 126 -3.68 29.83 3.38
N LEU A 127 -3.55 28.57 2.94
CA LEU A 127 -2.45 27.68 3.37
C LEU A 127 -1.09 28.05 2.80
N PHE A 128 -1.06 28.74 1.65
CA PHE A 128 0.18 29.16 0.99
C PHE A 128 0.45 30.66 1.12
N ALA A 129 -0.46 31.44 1.69
CA ALA A 129 -0.25 32.85 1.99
C ALA A 129 0.95 33.09 2.89
N THR A 130 1.59 34.25 2.77
CA THR A 130 2.83 34.61 3.49
C THR A 130 2.72 35.90 4.27
N ASP A 131 1.57 36.54 4.28
CA ASP A 131 1.31 37.82 4.98
C ASP A 131 1.58 37.72 6.49
N ASP A 132 1.24 36.60 7.13
CA ASP A 132 1.50 36.32 8.53
C ASP A 132 2.90 35.72 8.82
N ASN A 133 3.68 35.38 7.79
CA ASN A 133 4.99 34.77 7.98
C ASN A 133 6.07 35.84 8.23
N PRO A 134 6.65 35.94 9.42
CA PRO A 134 7.66 36.94 9.74
C PRO A 134 8.99 36.75 8.96
N LYS A 135 9.21 35.56 8.39
CA LYS A 135 10.42 35.23 7.62
C LYS A 135 10.25 35.50 6.11
N ALA A 136 9.02 35.70 5.65
CA ALA A 136 8.75 35.96 4.25
C ALA A 136 9.29 37.34 3.85
N LYS A 137 10.01 37.39 2.74
CA LYS A 137 10.53 38.63 2.16
C LYS A 137 9.47 39.37 1.35
N VAL A 138 8.67 38.61 0.65
CA VAL A 138 7.51 39.11 -0.08
C VAL A 138 6.27 38.51 0.57
N LYS A 139 5.34 39.39 0.95
CA LYS A 139 4.11 38.99 1.62
C LYS A 139 2.97 38.95 0.62
N PHE A 140 2.35 37.79 0.51
CA PHE A 140 1.15 37.59 -0.30
C PHE A 140 -0.02 37.24 0.61
N THR A 141 -1.10 38.00 0.49
CA THR A 141 -2.39 37.65 1.09
C THR A 141 -3.06 36.52 0.30
N PRO A 142 -4.04 35.81 0.87
CA PRO A 142 -4.78 34.79 0.11
C PRO A 142 -5.41 35.31 -1.16
N GLU A 143 -5.84 36.58 -1.20
CA GLU A 143 -6.47 37.23 -2.35
C GLU A 143 -5.49 37.53 -3.50
N GLU A 144 -4.20 37.55 -3.22
CA GLU A 144 -3.14 37.76 -4.22
C GLU A 144 -2.65 36.44 -4.84
N ILE A 145 -3.14 35.30 -4.35
CA ILE A 145 -2.83 33.98 -4.88
C ILE A 145 -4.02 33.45 -5.69
N TYR A 146 -3.74 33.00 -6.89
CA TYR A 146 -4.72 32.37 -7.79
C TYR A 146 -4.51 30.86 -7.77
N ALA A 147 -5.61 30.10 -7.62
CA ALA A 147 -5.58 28.65 -7.57
C ALA A 147 -6.44 28.01 -8.65
N ASN A 148 -5.91 26.97 -9.30
CA ASN A 148 -6.70 26.02 -10.08
C ASN A 148 -6.66 24.67 -9.37
N VAL A 149 -7.85 24.19 -8.94
CA VAL A 149 -7.99 22.93 -8.15
C VAL A 149 -8.56 21.78 -9.01
N GLN A 150 -8.71 21.98 -10.31
CA GLN A 150 -9.35 21.03 -11.22
C GLN A 150 -8.44 19.89 -11.74
N PRO A 151 -7.09 19.99 -11.80
CA PRO A 151 -6.29 18.93 -12.37
C PRO A 151 -6.55 17.58 -11.69
N LEU A 152 -6.79 16.55 -12.53
CA LEU A 152 -7.14 15.20 -12.09
C LEU A 152 -5.97 14.44 -11.47
N SER A 153 -4.75 14.84 -11.81
CA SER A 153 -3.52 14.28 -11.26
C SER A 153 -2.34 15.23 -11.41
N GLY A 154 -1.22 14.95 -10.75
CA GLY A 154 0.01 15.74 -10.90
C GLY A 154 0.57 15.75 -12.32
N ALA A 155 0.44 14.65 -13.07
CA ALA A 155 0.87 14.60 -14.47
C ALA A 155 0.03 15.55 -15.34
N ILE A 156 -1.28 15.59 -15.16
CA ILE A 156 -2.17 16.54 -15.84
C ILE A 156 -1.82 17.98 -15.45
N GLY A 157 -1.59 18.23 -14.16
CA GLY A 157 -1.18 19.56 -13.69
C GLY A 157 0.12 20.03 -14.34
N ASN A 158 1.15 19.19 -14.37
CA ASN A 158 2.41 19.51 -15.03
C ASN A 158 2.24 19.70 -16.55
N ASN A 159 1.47 18.83 -17.22
CA ASN A 159 1.20 18.99 -18.66
C ASN A 159 0.50 20.31 -18.97
N ALA A 160 -0.49 20.72 -18.17
CA ALA A 160 -1.16 22.00 -18.34
C ALA A 160 -0.21 23.20 -18.16
N ILE A 161 0.78 23.08 -17.25
CA ILE A 161 1.79 24.13 -17.07
C ILE A 161 2.75 24.17 -18.26
N TYR A 162 3.16 23.02 -18.79
CA TYR A 162 3.95 22.96 -20.02
C TYR A 162 3.19 23.63 -21.17
N ASP A 163 1.94 23.24 -21.38
CA ASP A 163 1.09 23.78 -22.46
C ASP A 163 0.88 25.30 -22.34
N ALA A 164 0.75 25.82 -21.10
CA ALA A 164 0.57 27.22 -20.83
C ALA A 164 1.79 28.11 -21.17
N PHE A 165 3.03 27.55 -21.02
CA PHE A 165 4.24 28.37 -20.96
C PHE A 165 5.38 27.97 -21.88
N VAL A 166 5.33 26.80 -22.52
CA VAL A 166 6.44 26.24 -23.32
C VAL A 166 5.94 25.73 -24.66
N GLU A 167 6.63 26.07 -25.72
CA GLU A 167 6.33 25.58 -27.07
C GLU A 167 6.99 24.22 -27.31
N LEU A 168 6.42 23.42 -28.22
CA LEU A 168 7.01 22.10 -28.57
C LEU A 168 8.43 22.28 -29.09
N GLY A 169 9.35 21.54 -28.53
CA GLY A 169 10.78 21.58 -28.85
C GLY A 169 11.59 22.58 -28.04
N ASP A 170 10.95 23.41 -27.22
CA ASP A 170 11.67 24.31 -26.31
C ASP A 170 12.54 23.52 -25.29
N THR A 171 13.57 24.19 -24.78
CA THR A 171 14.43 23.61 -23.77
C THR A 171 13.79 23.77 -22.37
N VAL A 172 13.72 22.66 -21.64
CA VAL A 172 13.25 22.60 -20.26
C VAL A 172 14.33 21.97 -19.39
N MET A 173 14.55 22.52 -18.21
CA MET A 173 15.51 22.03 -17.23
C MET A 173 14.79 21.38 -16.05
N GLY A 174 15.14 20.14 -15.71
CA GLY A 174 14.54 19.41 -14.59
C GLY A 174 15.53 18.46 -13.91
N MET A 175 15.23 17.98 -12.71
CA MET A 175 16.09 17.01 -12.02
C MET A 175 16.05 15.66 -12.73
N SER A 176 17.23 15.03 -12.87
CA SER A 176 17.35 13.69 -13.45
C SER A 176 16.60 12.64 -12.60
N LEU A 177 16.09 11.59 -13.25
CA LEU A 177 15.44 10.48 -12.53
C LEU A 177 16.40 9.79 -11.56
N THR A 178 17.67 9.69 -11.91
CA THR A 178 18.70 9.05 -11.07
C THR A 178 19.00 9.85 -9.82
N SER A 179 18.83 11.17 -9.86
CA SER A 179 18.97 12.04 -8.69
C SER A 179 17.64 12.32 -7.95
N GLY A 180 16.57 11.61 -8.28
CA GLY A 180 15.29 11.71 -7.59
C GLY A 180 14.24 12.59 -8.25
N GLY A 181 14.41 13.00 -9.51
CA GLY A 181 13.40 13.70 -10.29
C GLY A 181 12.14 12.88 -10.53
N HIS A 182 11.07 13.53 -11.00
CA HIS A 182 9.82 12.87 -11.36
C HIS A 182 9.77 12.57 -12.87
N LEU A 183 8.97 11.57 -13.27
CA LEU A 183 8.77 11.23 -14.70
C LEU A 183 8.38 12.43 -15.55
N THR A 184 7.50 13.31 -15.04
CA THR A 184 7.03 14.52 -15.74
C THR A 184 8.06 15.66 -15.78
N HIS A 185 9.26 15.49 -15.22
CA HIS A 185 10.34 16.48 -15.27
C HIS A 185 11.32 16.22 -16.42
N GLY A 186 10.91 15.45 -17.44
CA GLY A 186 11.68 15.26 -18.64
C GLY A 186 12.13 13.82 -18.94
N SER A 187 11.53 12.81 -18.30
CA SER A 187 11.82 11.41 -18.63
C SER A 187 11.49 11.12 -20.10
N LEU A 188 12.41 10.47 -20.82
CA LEU A 188 12.22 10.06 -22.21
C LEU A 188 11.01 9.12 -22.42
N ALA A 189 10.56 8.44 -21.36
CA ALA A 189 9.37 7.60 -21.39
C ALA A 189 8.07 8.38 -21.12
N ASN A 190 8.16 9.68 -20.83
CA ASN A 190 7.03 10.56 -20.53
C ASN A 190 6.83 11.60 -21.62
N ARG A 191 5.60 12.12 -21.77
CA ARG A 191 5.25 13.22 -22.70
C ARG A 191 6.26 14.37 -22.63
N SER A 192 6.70 14.76 -21.42
CA SER A 192 7.66 15.85 -21.23
C SER A 192 9.00 15.61 -21.95
N GLY A 193 9.56 14.40 -21.87
CA GLY A 193 10.78 14.06 -22.59
C GLY A 193 10.60 13.79 -24.09
N MET A 194 9.36 13.50 -24.52
CA MET A 194 9.04 13.28 -25.94
C MET A 194 8.85 14.59 -26.72
N PHE A 195 8.33 15.64 -26.07
CA PHE A 195 7.89 16.86 -26.72
C PHE A 195 8.86 18.03 -26.56
N TYR A 196 9.71 18.02 -25.52
CA TYR A 196 10.62 19.10 -25.18
C TYR A 196 12.07 18.64 -25.17
N LYS A 197 12.97 19.58 -25.40
CA LYS A 197 14.40 19.35 -25.27
C LYS A 197 14.79 19.42 -23.79
N ILE A 198 15.09 18.28 -23.19
CA ILE A 198 15.37 18.20 -21.76
C ILE A 198 16.86 18.33 -21.48
N ILE A 199 17.21 19.18 -20.53
CA ILE A 199 18.48 19.22 -19.85
C ILE A 199 18.28 18.85 -18.38
N SER A 200 19.06 17.91 -17.86
CA SER A 200 18.86 17.38 -16.52
C SER A 200 19.96 17.84 -15.57
N TYR A 201 19.57 18.41 -14.43
CA TYR A 201 20.51 18.67 -13.34
C TYR A 201 20.52 17.51 -12.33
N GLU A 202 21.62 17.44 -11.60
CA GLU A 202 21.89 16.31 -10.70
C GLU A 202 22.31 16.79 -9.30
N ALA A 203 22.17 15.89 -8.33
CA ALA A 203 22.80 16.03 -7.04
C ALA A 203 24.19 15.38 -7.04
N ASP A 204 25.10 15.92 -6.26
CA ASP A 204 26.43 15.36 -6.08
C ASP A 204 26.38 14.01 -5.35
N VAL A 205 27.16 13.06 -5.79
CA VAL A 205 27.13 11.66 -5.30
C VAL A 205 27.64 11.55 -3.85
N GLU A 206 28.60 12.39 -3.47
CA GLU A 206 29.24 12.32 -2.15
C GLU A 206 28.51 13.19 -1.11
N THR A 207 28.22 14.44 -1.48
CA THR A 207 27.60 15.40 -0.57
C THR A 207 26.08 15.29 -0.52
N GLY A 208 25.46 14.85 -1.62
CA GLY A 208 24.02 14.84 -1.80
C GLY A 208 23.43 16.22 -2.09
N GLU A 209 24.24 17.25 -2.22
CA GLU A 209 23.79 18.62 -2.55
C GLU A 209 23.58 18.80 -4.06
N LEU A 210 22.74 19.76 -4.43
CA LEU A 210 22.60 20.15 -5.83
C LEU A 210 23.89 20.81 -6.34
N LYS A 211 24.29 20.48 -7.55
CA LYS A 211 25.51 21.01 -8.20
C LYS A 211 25.25 22.41 -8.78
N TRP A 212 25.14 23.40 -7.90
CA TRP A 212 24.68 24.74 -8.23
C TRP A 212 25.48 25.42 -9.34
N ASP A 213 26.81 25.31 -9.34
CA ASP A 213 27.68 25.92 -10.33
C ASP A 213 27.49 25.28 -11.72
N GLU A 214 27.37 23.94 -11.77
CA GLU A 214 27.05 23.22 -13.00
C GLU A 214 25.68 23.61 -13.54
N MET A 215 24.69 23.73 -12.64
CA MET A 215 23.33 24.14 -12.99
C MET A 215 23.31 25.55 -13.59
N GLU A 216 24.03 26.51 -13.00
CA GLU A 216 24.11 27.87 -13.51
C GLU A 216 24.77 27.91 -14.91
N GLN A 217 25.86 27.13 -15.10
CA GLN A 217 26.48 27.00 -16.40
C GLN A 217 25.50 26.45 -17.44
N MET A 218 24.75 25.39 -17.13
CA MET A 218 23.74 24.79 -18.01
C MET A 218 22.66 25.81 -18.39
N VAL A 219 22.20 26.64 -17.45
CA VAL A 219 21.20 27.69 -17.73
C VAL A 219 21.74 28.74 -18.69
N ARG A 220 22.98 29.19 -18.49
CA ARG A 220 23.65 30.17 -19.39
C ARG A 220 23.85 29.62 -20.80
N GLU A 221 24.23 28.36 -20.92
CA GLU A 221 24.51 27.69 -22.20
C GLU A 221 23.21 27.38 -22.96
N HIS A 222 22.24 26.75 -22.31
CA HIS A 222 21.07 26.19 -22.96
C HIS A 222 19.83 27.09 -22.93
N LYS A 223 19.83 28.12 -22.09
CA LYS A 223 18.74 29.14 -21.96
C LYS A 223 17.35 28.50 -21.90
N PRO A 224 17.08 27.61 -20.90
CA PRO A 224 15.79 26.95 -20.81
C PRO A 224 14.64 27.97 -20.71
N LYS A 225 13.49 27.63 -21.26
CA LYS A 225 12.23 28.38 -21.13
C LYS A 225 11.50 28.08 -19.83
N MET A 226 11.78 26.93 -19.23
CA MET A 226 11.24 26.52 -17.94
C MET A 226 12.32 25.80 -17.14
N ILE A 227 12.38 26.11 -15.85
CA ILE A 227 13.16 25.38 -14.85
C ILE A 227 12.20 24.77 -13.84
N ILE A 228 12.28 23.46 -13.66
CA ILE A 228 11.44 22.73 -12.70
C ILE A 228 12.28 22.43 -11.46
N ALA A 229 11.88 23.04 -10.34
CA ALA A 229 12.42 22.79 -9.03
C ALA A 229 11.44 21.89 -8.25
N GLY A 230 11.85 20.68 -7.92
CA GLY A 230 11.01 19.73 -7.25
C GLY A 230 11.39 18.29 -7.59
N TYR A 231 10.96 17.34 -6.76
CA TYR A 231 11.43 15.98 -6.85
C TYR A 231 10.54 14.97 -6.16
N SER A 232 10.79 13.69 -6.46
CA SER A 232 10.14 12.55 -5.83
C SER A 232 10.97 11.92 -4.73
N ALA A 233 12.30 12.07 -4.75
CA ALA A 233 13.19 11.32 -3.88
C ALA A 233 14.42 12.09 -3.39
N TYR A 234 14.37 13.40 -3.38
CA TYR A 234 15.41 14.24 -2.80
C TYR A 234 14.96 14.68 -1.39
N PRO A 235 15.74 14.40 -0.33
CA PRO A 235 15.26 14.54 1.04
C PRO A 235 15.45 15.94 1.66
N TRP A 236 16.16 16.83 0.98
CA TRP A 236 16.46 18.17 1.48
C TRP A 236 15.37 19.20 1.13
N ASP A 237 15.29 20.25 1.91
CA ASP A 237 14.48 21.44 1.61
C ASP A 237 15.09 22.21 0.43
N ILE A 238 14.27 22.93 -0.30
CA ILE A 238 14.68 23.66 -1.50
C ILE A 238 15.09 25.09 -1.17
N ASP A 239 16.20 25.54 -1.74
CA ASP A 239 16.58 26.95 -1.80
C ASP A 239 15.89 27.62 -2.99
N TRP A 240 14.66 28.07 -2.77
CA TRP A 240 13.83 28.71 -3.82
C TRP A 240 14.47 29.97 -4.38
N LYS A 241 15.23 30.71 -3.55
CA LYS A 241 15.93 31.92 -3.98
C LYS A 241 16.99 31.60 -5.04
N LYS A 242 17.80 30.57 -4.85
CA LYS A 242 18.78 30.15 -5.84
C LYS A 242 18.15 29.72 -7.14
N PHE A 243 17.04 28.98 -7.09
CA PHE A 243 16.32 28.61 -8.29
C PHE A 243 15.74 29.84 -9.02
N ARG A 244 15.24 30.85 -8.29
CA ARG A 244 14.77 32.11 -8.90
C ARG A 244 15.91 32.85 -9.58
N GLU A 245 17.05 32.99 -8.93
CA GLU A 245 18.23 33.62 -9.49
C GLU A 245 18.68 32.95 -10.81
N MET A 246 18.62 31.60 -10.87
CA MET A 246 18.90 30.88 -12.11
C MET A 246 17.85 31.11 -13.20
N ALA A 247 16.57 31.09 -12.83
CA ALA A 247 15.51 31.31 -13.81
C ALA A 247 15.60 32.73 -14.40
N ASP A 248 15.99 33.73 -13.61
CA ASP A 248 16.19 35.12 -14.07
C ASP A 248 17.34 35.23 -15.08
N ILE A 249 18.36 34.40 -15.04
CA ILE A 249 19.46 34.41 -16.02
C ILE A 249 18.96 34.18 -17.46
N SER A 250 17.98 33.28 -17.63
CA SER A 250 17.44 32.92 -18.96
C SER A 250 16.05 33.51 -19.23
N GLY A 251 15.42 34.12 -18.21
CA GLY A 251 14.01 34.54 -18.30
C GLY A 251 13.05 33.34 -18.30
N ALA A 252 13.46 32.23 -17.67
CA ALA A 252 12.68 31.00 -17.60
C ALA A 252 11.50 31.13 -16.63
N ILE A 253 10.42 30.43 -16.93
CA ILE A 253 9.38 30.14 -15.92
C ILE A 253 9.96 29.21 -14.86
N LEU A 254 9.87 29.61 -13.60
CA LEU A 254 10.20 28.75 -12.47
C LEU A 254 8.95 28.00 -12.00
N LEU A 255 8.92 26.70 -12.29
CA LEU A 255 7.91 25.77 -11.79
C LEU A 255 8.41 25.11 -10.50
N ALA A 256 7.70 25.32 -9.39
CA ALA A 256 7.91 24.61 -8.14
C ALA A 256 6.95 23.41 -8.07
N ASP A 257 7.44 22.20 -8.36
CA ASP A 257 6.67 20.97 -8.12
C ASP A 257 6.94 20.46 -6.69
N VAL A 258 6.08 20.88 -5.77
CA VAL A 258 6.15 20.54 -4.35
C VAL A 258 5.25 19.35 -3.97
N SER A 259 4.96 18.48 -4.92
CA SER A 259 4.03 17.34 -4.73
C SER A 259 4.32 16.50 -3.50
N HIS A 260 5.57 16.26 -3.17
CA HIS A 260 5.94 15.50 -1.98
C HIS A 260 5.84 16.28 -0.67
N THR A 261 6.05 17.58 -0.72
CA THR A 261 6.26 18.43 0.47
C THR A 261 5.15 19.43 0.72
N ALA A 262 4.12 19.50 -0.14
CA ALA A 262 3.04 20.48 -0.05
C ALA A 262 2.39 20.57 1.34
N GLY A 263 2.09 19.43 1.96
CA GLY A 263 1.50 19.41 3.30
C GLY A 263 2.46 19.89 4.39
N LEU A 264 3.77 19.66 4.21
CA LEU A 264 4.80 20.14 5.15
C LEU A 264 5.01 21.66 5.00
N ILE A 265 4.92 22.17 3.76
CA ILE A 265 4.97 23.61 3.46
C ILE A 265 3.76 24.32 4.06
N ALA A 266 2.56 23.79 3.81
CA ALA A 266 1.31 24.32 4.36
C ALA A 266 1.31 24.37 5.92
N ALA A 267 2.02 23.42 6.55
CA ALA A 267 2.20 23.38 7.99
C ALA A 267 3.43 24.16 8.51
N GLY A 268 4.12 24.90 7.66
CA GLY A 268 5.30 25.71 8.03
C GLY A 268 6.55 24.90 8.39
N GLN A 269 6.64 23.64 7.98
CA GLN A 269 7.79 22.79 8.28
C GLN A 269 8.89 22.84 7.19
N MET A 270 8.59 23.37 6.02
CA MET A 270 9.51 23.55 4.89
C MET A 270 9.29 24.90 4.21
N ASN A 271 10.26 25.35 3.42
CA ASN A 271 10.24 26.63 2.74
C ASN A 271 9.11 26.73 1.73
N ASN A 272 8.37 27.84 1.75
CA ASN A 272 7.27 28.10 0.83
C ASN A 272 7.79 28.69 -0.49
N PRO A 273 7.48 28.09 -1.65
CA PRO A 273 7.94 28.59 -2.94
C PRO A 273 7.20 29.82 -3.47
N ILE A 274 6.04 30.18 -2.89
CA ILE A 274 5.12 31.19 -3.45
C ILE A 274 5.77 32.56 -3.65
N GLU A 275 6.81 32.88 -2.88
CA GLU A 275 7.55 34.14 -2.98
C GLU A 275 8.48 34.17 -4.22
N TYR A 276 8.86 33.04 -4.78
CA TYR A 276 9.92 32.92 -5.76
C TYR A 276 9.48 32.28 -7.07
N ALA A 277 8.54 31.34 -7.01
CA ALA A 277 8.12 30.59 -8.17
C ALA A 277 7.05 31.35 -9.00
N ASP A 278 7.14 31.23 -10.31
CA ASP A 278 6.09 31.71 -11.22
C ASP A 278 4.83 30.86 -11.09
N VAL A 279 5.02 29.56 -10.90
CA VAL A 279 3.95 28.57 -10.75
C VAL A 279 4.35 27.55 -9.68
N VAL A 280 3.41 27.26 -8.78
CA VAL A 280 3.55 26.19 -7.79
C VAL A 280 2.55 25.10 -8.12
N MET A 281 2.99 23.85 -8.24
CA MET A 281 2.14 22.69 -8.48
C MET A 281 2.38 21.63 -7.43
N PHE A 282 1.33 20.94 -7.03
CA PHE A 282 1.45 19.77 -6.14
C PHE A 282 0.26 18.83 -6.24
N THR A 283 0.51 17.56 -5.89
CA THR A 283 -0.54 16.56 -5.72
C THR A 283 -1.12 16.59 -4.31
N THR A 284 -2.40 16.29 -4.17
CA THR A 284 -3.14 16.44 -2.90
C THR A 284 -3.13 15.20 -2.01
N GLN A 285 -2.80 14.01 -2.54
CA GLN A 285 -2.88 12.73 -1.81
C GLN A 285 -1.63 12.33 -1.01
N LYS A 286 -0.52 13.07 -1.12
CA LYS A 286 0.73 12.77 -0.42
C LYS A 286 0.71 13.38 0.99
N THR A 287 1.70 14.18 1.34
CA THR A 287 1.75 14.81 2.68
C THR A 287 0.56 15.72 2.99
N MET A 288 -0.20 16.19 2.00
CA MET A 288 -1.45 16.95 2.19
C MET A 288 -2.61 16.07 2.70
N CYS A 289 -2.50 14.75 2.67
CA CYS A 289 -3.51 13.77 3.13
C CYS A 289 -4.90 13.92 2.48
N GLY A 290 -4.98 14.54 1.31
CA GLY A 290 -6.23 14.77 0.57
C GLY A 290 -6.57 13.64 -0.41
N PRO A 291 -7.59 13.84 -1.25
CA PRO A 291 -7.92 12.92 -2.33
C PRO A 291 -6.88 12.98 -3.44
N ARG A 292 -6.87 11.99 -4.33
CA ARG A 292 -6.00 12.05 -5.53
C ARG A 292 -6.42 13.17 -6.46
N GLY A 293 -5.46 14.00 -6.84
CA GLY A 293 -5.64 15.15 -7.70
C GLY A 293 -4.44 16.08 -7.60
N ALA A 294 -4.52 17.25 -8.21
CA ALA A 294 -3.49 18.27 -8.08
C ALA A 294 -4.07 19.69 -7.97
N VAL A 295 -3.20 20.62 -7.60
CA VAL A 295 -3.47 22.05 -7.50
C VAL A 295 -2.34 22.80 -8.19
N ILE A 296 -2.68 23.89 -8.85
CA ILE A 296 -1.73 24.83 -9.44
C ILE A 296 -1.99 26.21 -8.81
N LEU A 297 -0.94 26.85 -8.31
CA LEU A 297 -0.98 28.19 -7.74
C LEU A 297 -0.06 29.13 -8.51
N THR A 298 -0.45 30.40 -8.59
CA THR A 298 0.39 31.50 -9.08
C THR A 298 -0.04 32.80 -8.43
N THR A 299 0.86 33.77 -8.35
CA THR A 299 0.57 35.14 -7.88
C THR A 299 0.32 36.15 -9.02
N ASP A 300 0.37 35.66 -10.25
CA ASP A 300 0.20 36.46 -11.48
C ASP A 300 -1.12 36.09 -12.18
N ILE A 301 -2.02 37.07 -12.31
CA ILE A 301 -3.35 36.85 -12.90
C ILE A 301 -3.28 36.45 -14.40
N GLU A 302 -2.29 36.95 -15.16
CA GLU A 302 -2.18 36.61 -16.58
C GLU A 302 -1.67 35.16 -16.74
N LYS A 303 -0.79 34.72 -15.85
CA LYS A 303 -0.39 33.30 -15.77
C LYS A 303 -1.57 32.44 -15.35
N ALA A 304 -2.38 32.87 -14.36
CA ALA A 304 -3.58 32.15 -13.93
C ALA A 304 -4.56 31.91 -15.07
N LYS A 305 -4.82 32.93 -15.92
CA LYS A 305 -5.69 32.80 -17.10
C LYS A 305 -5.17 31.76 -18.10
N LYS A 306 -3.85 31.75 -18.36
CA LYS A 306 -3.23 30.73 -19.22
C LYS A 306 -3.36 29.34 -18.65
N ILE A 307 -3.10 29.19 -17.35
CA ILE A 307 -3.25 27.91 -16.64
C ILE A 307 -4.69 27.42 -16.73
N ASP A 308 -5.67 28.27 -16.47
CA ASP A 308 -7.09 27.91 -16.54
C ASP A 308 -7.47 27.35 -17.93
N ILE A 309 -7.01 27.99 -19.00
CA ILE A 309 -7.27 27.56 -20.39
C ILE A 309 -6.54 26.25 -20.68
N SER A 310 -5.31 26.08 -20.21
CA SER A 310 -4.52 24.86 -20.43
C SER A 310 -5.02 23.68 -19.62
N VAL A 311 -5.61 23.91 -18.44
CA VAL A 311 -6.29 22.87 -17.68
C VAL A 311 -7.58 22.47 -18.38
N PHE A 312 -8.46 23.44 -18.66
CA PHE A 312 -9.70 23.24 -19.38
C PHE A 312 -9.91 24.36 -20.42
N PRO A 313 -10.07 24.02 -21.72
CA PRO A 313 -10.21 22.67 -22.30
C PRO A 313 -8.89 22.01 -22.76
N GLY A 314 -7.73 22.54 -22.43
CA GLY A 314 -6.44 22.09 -22.96
C GLY A 314 -6.12 20.62 -22.65
N GLU A 315 -5.91 20.27 -21.39
CA GLU A 315 -5.45 18.93 -20.99
C GLU A 315 -6.57 18.01 -20.52
N GLN A 316 -7.69 18.54 -20.06
CA GLN A 316 -8.83 17.77 -19.57
C GLN A 316 -10.17 18.42 -19.88
N SER A 317 -11.25 17.63 -19.80
CA SER A 317 -12.64 18.05 -19.91
C SER A 317 -13.23 18.29 -18.52
N GLY A 318 -14.31 17.61 -18.15
CA GLY A 318 -14.99 17.81 -16.87
C GLY A 318 -14.13 17.44 -15.65
N ALA A 319 -14.01 18.37 -14.72
CA ALA A 319 -13.38 18.11 -13.43
C ALA A 319 -14.27 17.21 -12.55
N HIS A 320 -13.66 16.41 -11.68
CA HIS A 320 -14.37 15.56 -10.72
C HIS A 320 -14.81 16.39 -9.51
N GLN A 321 -16.07 16.77 -9.45
CA GLN A 321 -16.57 17.70 -8.43
C GLN A 321 -16.60 17.14 -7.02
N ASN A 322 -16.85 15.83 -6.87
CA ASN A 322 -16.69 15.14 -5.60
C ASN A 322 -15.24 15.18 -5.10
N ASN A 323 -14.28 15.11 -6.00
CA ASN A 323 -12.86 15.23 -5.67
C ASN A 323 -12.49 16.66 -5.23
N ILE A 324 -13.05 17.70 -5.89
CA ILE A 324 -12.87 19.10 -5.48
C ILE A 324 -13.49 19.33 -4.09
N ALA A 325 -14.68 18.78 -3.83
CA ALA A 325 -15.29 18.83 -2.49
C ALA A 325 -14.39 18.20 -1.43
N ALA A 326 -13.81 17.05 -1.74
CA ALA A 326 -12.87 16.37 -0.85
C ALA A 326 -11.56 17.16 -0.65
N LYS A 327 -11.05 17.86 -1.69
CA LYS A 327 -9.94 18.81 -1.56
C LYS A 327 -10.29 19.94 -0.60
N ALA A 328 -11.47 20.54 -0.73
CA ALA A 328 -11.92 21.60 0.17
C ALA A 328 -11.96 21.16 1.65
N VAL A 329 -12.36 19.92 1.92
CA VAL A 329 -12.32 19.33 3.27
C VAL A 329 -10.89 19.11 3.73
N ALA A 330 -10.03 18.54 2.88
CA ALA A 330 -8.64 18.29 3.21
C ALA A 330 -7.87 19.60 3.54
N PHE A 331 -8.10 20.66 2.78
CA PHE A 331 -7.49 21.96 3.04
C PHE A 331 -8.00 22.59 4.34
N LYS A 332 -9.27 22.40 4.68
CA LYS A 332 -9.78 22.83 6.00
C LYS A 332 -9.13 22.07 7.16
N ILE A 333 -8.90 20.77 7.00
CA ILE A 333 -8.15 19.97 7.97
C ILE A 333 -6.72 20.46 8.08
N ALA A 334 -6.07 20.78 6.94
CA ALA A 334 -4.69 21.26 6.93
C ALA A 334 -4.46 22.61 7.63
N GLN A 335 -5.51 23.40 7.82
CA GLN A 335 -5.47 24.65 8.60
C GLN A 335 -5.41 24.40 10.12
N SER A 336 -5.77 23.21 10.59
CA SER A 336 -5.86 22.89 12.02
C SER A 336 -4.49 22.76 12.69
N ASP A 337 -4.45 23.02 13.99
CA ASP A 337 -3.23 22.85 14.80
C ASP A 337 -2.84 21.37 14.92
N GLU A 338 -3.82 20.46 14.90
CA GLU A 338 -3.59 19.02 14.90
C GLU A 338 -2.83 18.59 13.65
N TYR A 339 -3.18 19.14 12.49
CA TYR A 339 -2.47 18.84 11.24
C TYR A 339 -1.05 19.40 11.25
N LYS A 340 -0.84 20.63 11.77
CA LYS A 340 0.49 21.22 11.93
C LYS A 340 1.37 20.38 12.86
N ALA A 341 0.79 19.88 13.95
CA ALA A 341 1.47 18.96 14.87
C ALA A 341 1.81 17.62 14.19
N LEU A 342 0.89 17.06 13.39
CA LEU A 342 1.14 15.86 12.60
C LEU A 342 2.31 16.07 11.64
N ALA A 343 2.31 17.15 10.86
CA ALA A 343 3.36 17.45 9.88
C ALA A 343 4.73 17.60 10.57
N LYS A 344 4.78 18.25 11.72
CA LYS A 344 5.99 18.33 12.54
C LYS A 344 6.47 16.95 12.99
N ASN A 345 5.57 16.10 13.47
CA ASN A 345 5.90 14.75 13.90
C ASN A 345 6.39 13.87 12.73
N ILE A 346 5.84 14.04 11.52
CA ILE A 346 6.29 13.36 10.31
C ILE A 346 7.77 13.67 10.04
N VAL A 347 8.15 14.96 10.07
CA VAL A 347 9.55 15.38 9.85
C VAL A 347 10.45 14.92 10.99
N ASP A 348 10.01 15.04 12.23
CA ASP A 348 10.76 14.60 13.41
C ASP A 348 11.00 13.08 13.37
N ASN A 349 10.01 12.28 12.99
CA ASN A 349 10.13 10.85 12.84
C ASN A 349 11.12 10.47 11.72
N ALA A 350 11.11 11.17 10.60
CA ALA A 350 12.07 10.93 9.51
C ALA A 350 13.52 11.18 9.97
N LYS A 351 13.75 12.30 10.69
CA LYS A 351 15.07 12.60 11.27
C LYS A 351 15.51 11.57 12.31
N HIS A 352 14.56 11.02 13.10
CA HIS A 352 14.87 9.95 14.06
C HIS A 352 15.19 8.63 13.37
N LEU A 353 14.42 8.27 12.34
CA LEU A 353 14.64 7.08 11.53
C LEU A 353 16.01 7.13 10.84
N GLU A 354 16.37 8.28 10.27
CA GLU A 354 17.68 8.53 9.66
C GLU A 354 18.82 8.30 10.67
N LYS A 355 18.74 8.91 11.84
CA LYS A 355 19.74 8.73 12.91
C LYS A 355 19.83 7.28 13.38
N ALA A 356 18.71 6.59 13.51
CA ALA A 356 18.66 5.20 13.90
C ALA A 356 19.31 4.28 12.84
N PHE A 357 19.07 4.52 11.57
CA PHE A 357 19.73 3.80 10.48
C PHE A 357 21.25 4.01 10.49
N ARG A 358 21.72 5.26 10.66
CA ARG A 358 23.16 5.55 10.79
C ARG A 358 23.80 4.83 11.96
N LYS A 359 23.14 4.86 13.13
CA LYS A 359 23.63 4.17 14.33
C LYS A 359 23.81 2.67 14.12
N LEU A 360 22.99 2.09 13.23
CA LEU A 360 23.10 0.68 12.83
C LEU A 360 24.10 0.44 11.69
N GLY A 361 24.82 1.45 11.23
CA GLY A 361 25.83 1.33 10.18
C GLY A 361 25.29 1.35 8.76
N LEU A 362 23.99 1.67 8.55
CA LEU A 362 23.43 1.81 7.21
C LEU A 362 23.86 3.14 6.58
N LYS A 363 24.27 3.10 5.32
CA LYS A 363 24.66 4.30 4.58
C LYS A 363 23.42 5.03 4.10
N ILE A 364 23.29 6.30 4.52
CA ILE A 364 22.20 7.18 4.12
C ILE A 364 22.58 7.92 2.85
N ALA A 365 21.78 7.75 1.80
CA ALA A 365 21.93 8.54 0.59
C ALA A 365 21.62 10.02 0.87
N TYR A 366 22.26 10.93 0.14
CA TYR A 366 22.15 12.38 0.31
C TYR A 366 22.59 12.89 1.70
N ASN A 367 23.26 12.07 2.50
CA ASN A 367 23.79 12.47 3.83
C ASN A 367 22.75 13.03 4.82
N GLY A 368 21.47 12.69 4.71
CA GLY A 368 20.49 13.07 5.71
C GLY A 368 19.09 13.35 5.17
N THR A 369 18.27 14.05 5.98
CA THR A 369 16.91 14.46 5.60
C THR A 369 16.47 15.71 6.35
N GLN A 370 15.71 16.55 5.65
CA GLN A 370 14.93 17.67 6.21
C GLN A 370 13.43 17.49 5.99
N SER A 371 13.05 16.43 5.25
CA SER A 371 11.66 16.17 4.85
C SER A 371 11.06 14.94 5.57
N HIS A 372 10.07 14.32 4.96
CA HIS A 372 9.37 13.13 5.45
C HIS A 372 9.99 11.82 4.95
N MET A 373 11.10 11.85 4.22
CA MET A 373 11.68 10.66 3.59
C MET A 373 13.14 10.45 3.97
N VAL A 374 13.54 9.18 3.98
CA VAL A 374 14.93 8.74 4.20
C VAL A 374 15.28 7.72 3.12
N LEU A 375 16.47 7.82 2.55
CA LEU A 375 16.96 6.86 1.56
C LEU A 375 18.19 6.11 2.08
N ILE A 376 18.20 4.79 1.92
CA ILE A 376 19.31 3.92 2.26
C ILE A 376 20.03 3.48 0.98
N ASP A 377 21.35 3.69 0.90
CA ASP A 377 22.20 3.15 -0.14
C ASP A 377 22.51 1.68 0.16
N LEU A 378 21.99 0.77 -0.66
CA LEU A 378 22.12 -0.68 -0.48
C LEU A 378 23.46 -1.21 -0.99
N LYS A 379 24.21 -0.44 -1.78
CA LYS A 379 25.54 -0.81 -2.31
C LYS A 379 26.54 -1.10 -1.18
N ALA A 380 26.34 -0.44 -0.03
CA ALA A 380 27.20 -0.59 1.13
C ALA A 380 26.85 -1.79 2.03
N ILE A 381 25.77 -2.55 1.75
CA ILE A 381 25.36 -3.68 2.58
C ILE A 381 26.16 -4.93 2.19
N PRO A 382 27.01 -5.45 3.09
CA PRO A 382 27.80 -6.64 2.83
C PRO A 382 26.90 -7.88 2.74
N ASN A 383 27.25 -8.80 1.84
CA ASN A 383 26.60 -10.09 1.72
C ASN A 383 27.59 -11.19 1.31
N LYS A 384 27.21 -12.45 1.49
CA LYS A 384 28.08 -13.60 1.22
C LYS A 384 28.22 -13.93 -0.27
N THR A 385 27.31 -13.46 -1.11
CA THR A 385 27.21 -13.87 -2.52
C THR A 385 28.04 -13.01 -3.46
N GLY A 386 28.49 -11.84 -3.01
CA GLY A 386 29.23 -10.87 -3.83
C GLY A 386 28.36 -10.10 -4.83
N TYR A 387 27.05 -10.31 -4.87
CA TYR A 387 26.12 -9.54 -5.71
C TYR A 387 25.60 -8.31 -4.95
N THR A 388 25.48 -7.20 -5.63
CA THR A 388 24.90 -5.97 -5.05
C THR A 388 23.42 -6.20 -4.73
N LEU A 389 23.01 -5.86 -3.49
CA LEU A 389 21.62 -5.85 -3.10
C LEU A 389 20.92 -4.69 -3.81
N THR A 390 19.93 -4.98 -4.64
CA THR A 390 19.15 -3.95 -5.34
C THR A 390 17.89 -3.55 -4.57
N GLY A 391 17.38 -2.34 -4.85
CA GLY A 391 16.13 -1.88 -4.25
C GLY A 391 14.93 -2.78 -4.52
N GLU A 392 14.86 -3.43 -5.69
CA GLU A 392 13.80 -4.39 -6.03
C GLU A 392 13.82 -5.61 -5.11
N ILE A 393 14.99 -6.20 -4.90
CA ILE A 393 15.15 -7.39 -4.05
C ILE A 393 14.82 -7.03 -2.60
N ALA A 394 15.39 -5.94 -2.11
CA ALA A 394 15.23 -5.50 -0.73
C ALA A 394 13.79 -5.11 -0.41
N ALA A 395 13.12 -4.34 -1.28
CA ALA A 395 11.73 -3.95 -1.11
C ALA A 395 10.80 -5.17 -1.08
N ARG A 396 11.03 -6.15 -1.96
CA ARG A 396 10.23 -7.38 -2.02
C ARG A 396 10.34 -8.19 -0.72
N ILE A 397 11.54 -8.38 -0.21
CA ILE A 397 11.73 -9.17 1.01
C ILE A 397 11.22 -8.41 2.26
N LEU A 398 11.42 -7.11 2.34
CA LEU A 398 10.82 -6.29 3.40
C LEU A 398 9.29 -6.39 3.40
N GLU A 399 8.66 -6.34 2.21
CA GLU A 399 7.21 -6.52 2.08
C GLU A 399 6.74 -7.88 2.63
N LEU A 400 7.49 -8.95 2.36
CA LEU A 400 7.22 -10.28 2.92
C LEU A 400 7.32 -10.29 4.45
N CYS A 401 8.20 -9.47 5.02
CA CYS A 401 8.35 -9.28 6.46
C CYS A 401 7.34 -8.28 7.06
N GLY A 402 6.39 -7.75 6.26
CA GLY A 402 5.38 -6.82 6.74
C GLY A 402 5.77 -5.33 6.67
N ILE A 403 6.94 -4.99 6.11
CA ILE A 403 7.42 -3.60 5.98
C ILE A 403 7.40 -3.18 4.51
N VAL A 404 6.57 -2.20 4.17
CA VAL A 404 6.39 -1.75 2.78
C VAL A 404 7.20 -0.49 2.52
N ALA A 405 8.22 -0.60 1.68
CA ALA A 405 9.05 0.51 1.21
C ALA A 405 9.22 0.40 -0.31
N ASN A 406 9.66 1.47 -0.96
CA ASN A 406 9.87 1.41 -2.41
C ASN A 406 11.35 1.46 -2.80
N LYS A 407 11.67 0.75 -3.88
CA LYS A 407 12.95 0.92 -4.57
C LYS A 407 13.08 2.33 -5.12
N ASN A 408 14.31 2.87 -5.10
CA ASN A 408 14.58 4.19 -5.63
C ASN A 408 16.01 4.28 -6.16
N THR A 409 16.20 5.13 -7.17
CA THR A 409 17.54 5.51 -7.62
C THR A 409 18.13 6.57 -6.70
N ILE A 410 19.44 6.62 -6.68
CA ILE A 410 20.25 7.65 -5.99
C ILE A 410 21.37 8.11 -6.92
N PRO A 411 21.99 9.27 -6.68
CA PRO A 411 23.12 9.72 -7.45
C PRO A 411 24.20 8.63 -7.57
N GLY A 412 24.72 8.43 -8.78
CA GLY A 412 25.68 7.38 -9.08
C GLY A 412 25.06 6.02 -9.47
N ASP A 413 23.74 5.92 -9.62
CA ASP A 413 23.10 4.78 -10.27
C ASP A 413 23.15 4.96 -11.79
N ASP A 414 23.51 3.89 -12.52
CA ASP A 414 23.68 3.93 -13.97
C ASP A 414 22.38 4.20 -14.73
N ASN A 415 21.24 3.73 -14.18
CA ASN A 415 19.93 3.90 -14.80
C ASN A 415 18.79 3.65 -13.81
N ALA A 416 17.56 4.07 -14.18
CA ALA A 416 16.36 3.91 -13.35
C ALA A 416 15.78 2.48 -13.30
N ILE A 417 16.32 1.54 -14.08
CA ILE A 417 15.80 0.16 -14.15
C ILE A 417 16.33 -0.69 -13.00
N HIS A 418 17.58 -0.43 -12.57
CA HIS A 418 18.27 -1.16 -11.50
C HIS A 418 18.59 -0.25 -10.31
N PRO A 419 17.58 0.25 -9.59
CA PRO A 419 17.78 1.17 -8.48
C PRO A 419 18.50 0.46 -7.33
N THR A 420 19.47 1.16 -6.73
CA THR A 420 20.32 0.60 -5.66
C THR A 420 19.98 1.16 -4.28
N ALA A 421 18.86 1.85 -4.13
CA ALA A 421 18.40 2.36 -2.85
C ALA A 421 16.98 1.93 -2.50
N LEU A 422 16.66 2.06 -1.21
CA LEU A 422 15.31 2.05 -0.66
C LEU A 422 14.96 3.43 -0.14
N ARG A 423 13.73 3.88 -0.45
CA ARG A 423 13.15 5.08 0.11
C ARG A 423 12.08 4.71 1.14
N PHE A 424 12.21 5.30 2.32
CA PHE A 424 11.27 5.19 3.43
C PHE A 424 10.61 6.54 3.67
N GLY A 425 9.32 6.54 3.95
CA GLY A 425 8.55 7.71 4.34
C GLY A 425 7.85 7.51 5.66
N THR A 426 7.61 8.58 6.38
CA THR A 426 7.02 8.54 7.72
C THR A 426 5.56 9.03 7.83
N PRO A 427 4.89 9.55 6.77
CA PRO A 427 3.53 10.05 6.91
C PRO A 427 2.54 9.01 7.45
N TRP A 428 2.42 7.86 6.80
CA TRP A 428 1.45 6.82 7.15
C TRP A 428 1.62 6.32 8.59
N VAL A 429 2.82 5.92 8.97
CA VAL A 429 3.10 5.40 10.31
C VAL A 429 2.92 6.45 11.39
N THR A 430 3.20 7.73 11.09
CA THR A 430 2.96 8.85 12.01
C THR A 430 1.46 9.10 12.20
N GLN A 431 0.65 9.07 11.14
CA GLN A 431 -0.80 9.17 11.22
C GLN A 431 -1.42 8.05 12.08
N ARG A 432 -0.79 6.87 12.11
CA ARG A 432 -1.20 5.74 12.95
C ARG A 432 -0.68 5.83 14.40
N GLY A 433 -0.04 6.92 14.78
CA GLY A 433 0.40 7.18 16.16
C GLY A 433 1.82 6.69 16.48
N LEU A 434 2.57 6.16 15.52
CA LEU A 434 3.94 5.74 15.75
C LEU A 434 4.88 6.96 15.86
N GLY A 435 5.59 7.05 16.96
CA GLY A 435 6.52 8.14 17.28
C GLY A 435 7.99 7.71 17.28
N LYS A 436 8.84 8.57 17.82
CA LYS A 436 10.32 8.43 17.80
C LYS A 436 10.85 7.08 18.28
N LYS A 437 10.30 6.51 19.36
CA LYS A 437 10.72 5.18 19.87
C LYS A 437 10.44 4.07 18.86
N HIS A 438 9.33 4.18 18.16
CA HIS A 438 8.95 3.21 17.14
C HIS A 438 9.88 3.30 15.92
N MET A 439 10.36 4.51 15.57
CA MET A 439 11.34 4.68 14.48
C MET A 439 12.65 3.94 14.74
N GLU A 440 13.13 3.90 15.99
CA GLU A 440 14.30 3.10 16.37
C GLU A 440 14.04 1.60 16.19
N LYS A 441 12.86 1.13 16.61
CA LYS A 441 12.48 -0.27 16.44
C LYS A 441 12.33 -0.65 14.96
N ILE A 442 11.66 0.18 14.18
CA ILE A 442 11.54 0.00 12.71
C ILE A 442 12.93 -0.07 12.08
N ALA A 443 13.84 0.82 12.45
CA ALA A 443 15.20 0.80 11.93
C ALA A 443 15.93 -0.51 12.24
N GLN A 444 15.77 -1.05 13.45
CA GLN A 444 16.36 -2.36 13.83
C GLN A 444 15.78 -3.50 12.99
N LEU A 445 14.45 -3.51 12.75
CA LEU A 445 13.79 -4.55 11.94
C LEU A 445 14.24 -4.46 10.48
N VAL A 446 14.29 -3.26 9.90
CA VAL A 446 14.78 -3.03 8.54
C VAL A 446 16.24 -3.49 8.41
N HIS A 447 17.11 -3.06 9.33
CA HIS A 447 18.52 -3.47 9.34
C HIS A 447 18.66 -4.99 9.41
N ARG A 448 17.90 -5.65 10.31
CA ARG A 448 17.93 -7.11 10.45
C ARG A 448 17.54 -7.81 9.16
N VAL A 449 16.52 -7.34 8.46
CA VAL A 449 16.15 -7.91 7.15
C VAL A 449 17.25 -7.68 6.13
N LEU A 450 17.68 -6.42 5.93
CA LEU A 450 18.63 -6.05 4.88
C LEU A 450 19.98 -6.78 4.99
N THR A 451 20.50 -6.94 6.21
CA THR A 451 21.79 -7.60 6.46
C THR A 451 21.75 -9.13 6.34
N ASN A 452 20.55 -9.71 6.28
CA ASN A 452 20.37 -11.16 6.15
C ASN A 452 19.85 -11.58 4.78
N ILE A 453 19.62 -10.66 3.86
CA ILE A 453 19.28 -10.98 2.47
C ILE A 453 20.52 -11.49 1.75
N GLN A 454 20.38 -12.63 1.08
CA GLN A 454 21.39 -13.18 0.18
C GLN A 454 20.93 -12.92 -1.26
N PRO A 455 21.44 -11.86 -1.91
CA PRO A 455 21.08 -11.55 -3.29
C PRO A 455 21.80 -12.48 -4.26
N PHE A 456 21.17 -12.81 -5.38
CA PHE A 456 21.76 -13.58 -6.47
C PHE A 456 21.10 -13.23 -7.80
N HIS A 457 21.75 -13.58 -8.89
CA HIS A 457 21.19 -13.44 -10.23
C HIS A 457 20.85 -14.79 -10.81
N TRP A 458 19.66 -14.88 -11.36
CA TRP A 458 19.24 -16.04 -12.14
C TRP A 458 19.32 -15.70 -13.64
N ILE A 459 20.09 -16.48 -14.37
CA ILE A 459 20.23 -16.31 -15.82
C ILE A 459 19.19 -17.18 -16.49
N GLY A 460 18.07 -16.56 -16.92
CA GLY A 460 17.06 -17.22 -17.76
C GLY A 460 17.44 -17.16 -19.24
N ARG A 461 16.67 -17.88 -20.08
CA ARG A 461 16.91 -17.90 -21.54
C ARG A 461 16.80 -16.52 -22.21
N VAL A 462 16.04 -15.58 -21.63
CA VAL A 462 15.73 -14.28 -22.23
C VAL A 462 16.43 -13.13 -21.51
N ARG A 463 16.60 -13.21 -20.19
CA ARG A 463 17.20 -12.13 -19.36
C ARG A 463 17.71 -12.66 -18.04
N SER A 464 18.65 -11.93 -17.43
CA SER A 464 19.03 -12.10 -16.04
C SER A 464 17.99 -11.45 -15.13
N ILE A 465 17.63 -12.14 -14.05
CA ILE A 465 16.66 -11.66 -13.05
C ILE A 465 17.36 -11.69 -11.69
N GLY A 466 17.46 -10.52 -11.06
CA GLY A 466 17.91 -10.42 -9.68
C GLY A 466 16.88 -11.00 -8.71
N ARG A 467 17.34 -11.82 -7.79
CA ARG A 467 16.56 -12.46 -6.73
C ARG A 467 17.29 -12.34 -5.40
N GLY A 468 16.61 -12.59 -4.34
CA GLY A 468 17.19 -12.68 -3.00
C GLY A 468 16.47 -13.70 -2.15
N LYS A 469 17.16 -14.23 -1.17
CA LYS A 469 16.63 -15.14 -0.17
C LYS A 469 16.97 -14.66 1.22
N ILE A 470 16.13 -15.01 2.18
CA ILE A 470 16.31 -14.74 3.60
C ILE A 470 15.99 -16.02 4.40
N ASP A 471 16.57 -16.12 5.58
CA ASP A 471 16.23 -17.20 6.53
C ASP A 471 14.78 -17.06 7.01
N LEU A 472 14.06 -18.19 7.06
CA LEU A 472 12.66 -18.23 7.48
C LEU A 472 12.49 -17.74 8.92
N VAL A 473 13.39 -18.12 9.83
CA VAL A 473 13.31 -17.74 11.25
C VAL A 473 13.41 -16.22 11.41
N ILE A 474 14.32 -15.59 10.65
CA ILE A 474 14.46 -14.12 10.65
C ILE A 474 13.18 -13.46 10.13
N MET A 475 12.60 -13.99 9.06
CA MET A 475 11.36 -13.48 8.50
C MET A 475 10.21 -13.60 9.51
N GLU A 476 10.04 -14.75 10.18
CA GLU A 476 9.01 -14.97 11.20
C GLU A 476 9.17 -14.01 12.38
N GLU A 477 10.38 -13.88 12.92
CA GLU A 477 10.64 -12.99 14.05
C GLU A 477 10.40 -11.51 13.71
N VAL A 478 10.82 -11.08 12.52
CA VAL A 478 10.54 -9.70 12.09
C VAL A 478 9.05 -9.46 11.93
N LYS A 479 8.30 -10.42 11.35
CA LYS A 479 6.83 -10.32 11.22
C LYS A 479 6.16 -10.23 12.58
N ALA A 480 6.55 -11.06 13.55
CA ALA A 480 6.00 -11.01 14.90
C ALA A 480 6.20 -9.64 15.55
N GLU A 481 7.38 -9.04 15.38
CA GLU A 481 7.64 -7.70 15.89
C GLU A 481 6.88 -6.61 15.14
N VAL A 482 6.66 -6.77 13.83
CA VAL A 482 5.79 -5.87 13.03
C VAL A 482 4.35 -5.97 13.54
N ASP A 483 3.81 -7.17 13.71
CA ASP A 483 2.45 -7.38 14.21
C ASP A 483 2.27 -6.75 15.61
N LYS A 484 3.30 -6.84 16.46
CA LYS A 484 3.30 -6.19 17.76
C LYS A 484 3.26 -4.66 17.63
N LEU A 485 4.10 -4.05 16.78
CA LEU A 485 4.06 -2.62 16.52
C LEU A 485 2.71 -2.17 15.96
N GLU A 486 2.14 -2.96 15.03
CA GLU A 486 0.84 -2.69 14.45
C GLU A 486 -0.30 -2.78 15.47
N SER A 487 -0.19 -3.65 16.48
CA SER A 487 -1.16 -3.74 17.57
C SER A 487 -1.20 -2.50 18.47
N GLU A 488 -0.12 -1.73 18.51
CA GLU A 488 -0.01 -0.46 19.25
C GLU A 488 -0.57 0.74 18.47
N THR A 489 -0.94 0.55 17.19
CA THR A 489 -1.38 1.64 16.30
C THR A 489 -2.88 1.93 16.39
N VAL A 490 -3.27 3.17 16.06
CA VAL A 490 -4.67 3.51 15.82
C VAL A 490 -5.13 2.90 14.49
N ARG A 491 -6.27 2.24 14.49
CA ARG A 491 -6.88 1.58 13.31
C ARG A 491 -8.30 2.09 13.10
N GLU A 492 -8.69 2.23 11.84
CA GLU A 492 -10.08 2.59 11.49
C GLU A 492 -11.03 1.39 11.54
N MET A 493 -10.50 0.17 11.64
CA MET A 493 -11.26 -1.08 11.59
C MET A 493 -10.66 -2.16 12.51
N ASP A 494 -11.51 -3.10 12.90
CA ASP A 494 -11.05 -4.33 13.54
C ASP A 494 -10.42 -5.26 12.48
N ILE A 495 -9.21 -5.71 12.78
CA ILE A 495 -8.51 -6.67 11.94
C ILE A 495 -8.86 -8.07 12.44
N GLY A 496 -9.67 -8.79 11.65
CA GLY A 496 -10.03 -10.18 11.94
C GLY A 496 -8.85 -11.14 11.86
N LEU A 497 -9.06 -12.37 12.32
CA LEU A 497 -8.06 -13.45 12.23
C LEU A 497 -7.93 -14.01 10.81
N ASP A 498 -8.95 -13.85 9.99
CA ASP A 498 -9.12 -14.35 8.62
C ASP A 498 -8.56 -13.41 7.53
N GLY A 499 -7.77 -12.43 7.91
CA GLY A 499 -7.24 -11.44 6.98
C GLY A 499 -6.32 -11.96 5.88
N TYR A 500 -5.62 -11.05 5.27
CA TYR A 500 -4.72 -11.17 4.12
C TYR A 500 -4.03 -12.55 4.02
N PRO A 501 -4.36 -13.38 3.00
CA PRO A 501 -4.00 -14.81 2.96
C PRO A 501 -2.53 -15.13 2.74
N HIS A 502 -1.71 -14.12 2.44
CA HIS A 502 -0.28 -14.31 2.23
C HIS A 502 0.50 -13.79 3.42
N TYR A 503 1.34 -14.64 4.02
CA TYR A 503 2.30 -14.26 5.06
C TYR A 503 1.73 -14.04 6.47
N PHE A 504 0.65 -14.77 6.83
CA PHE A 504 0.28 -14.98 8.21
C PHE A 504 1.15 -16.05 8.84
N GLY A 505 1.43 -15.91 10.07
CA GLY A 505 2.08 -16.98 10.78
C GLY A 505 2.94 -16.57 11.96
N ALA A 506 2.93 -15.32 12.32
CA ALA A 506 3.70 -14.87 13.46
C ALA A 506 2.79 -14.34 14.57
N GLY A 507 2.03 -15.21 15.21
CA GLY A 507 1.21 -14.84 16.37
C GLY A 507 0.79 -16.06 17.16
N GLU A 508 0.74 -15.95 18.47
CA GLU A 508 0.07 -16.92 19.30
C GLU A 508 -1.45 -16.68 19.19
N PHE A 509 -2.12 -17.53 18.44
CA PHE A 509 -3.58 -17.53 18.39
C PHE A 509 -4.11 -18.20 19.65
N ARG A 510 -5.06 -17.57 20.33
CA ARG A 510 -5.72 -18.12 21.53
C ARG A 510 -7.23 -18.05 21.38
N GLY A 511 -7.91 -19.05 21.95
CA GLY A 511 -9.36 -19.08 21.96
C GLY A 511 -10.00 -19.42 20.62
N LEU A 512 -9.26 -20.00 19.66
CA LEU A 512 -9.79 -20.46 18.38
C LEU A 512 -10.83 -21.54 18.59
N LYS A 513 -11.90 -21.54 17.80
CA LYS A 513 -13.00 -22.48 17.89
C LYS A 513 -13.02 -23.40 16.68
N THR A 514 -13.20 -24.72 16.91
CA THR A 514 -13.51 -25.64 15.81
C THR A 514 -14.92 -25.41 15.26
N PRO A 515 -15.24 -25.82 14.05
CA PRO A 515 -16.60 -25.73 13.52
C PRO A 515 -17.68 -26.42 14.35
N LEU A 516 -17.27 -27.38 15.19
CA LEU A 516 -18.18 -28.13 16.08
C LEU A 516 -18.25 -27.54 17.49
N TYR A 517 -17.57 -26.43 17.77
CA TYR A 517 -17.48 -25.85 19.12
C TYR A 517 -18.85 -25.63 19.77
N GLU A 518 -19.80 -25.00 19.09
CA GLU A 518 -21.12 -24.76 19.63
C GLU A 518 -21.88 -26.08 19.92
N ARG A 519 -21.66 -27.09 19.08
CA ARG A 519 -22.22 -28.42 19.32
C ARG A 519 -21.63 -29.10 20.55
N HIS A 520 -20.35 -28.87 20.83
CA HIS A 520 -19.71 -29.38 22.07
C HIS A 520 -20.31 -28.71 23.31
N VAL A 521 -20.54 -27.41 23.24
CA VAL A 521 -21.21 -26.64 24.31
C VAL A 521 -22.63 -27.17 24.57
N GLU A 522 -23.43 -27.37 23.52
CA GLU A 522 -24.78 -27.96 23.60
C GLU A 522 -24.78 -29.34 24.27
N LEU A 523 -23.74 -30.13 24.03
CA LEU A 523 -23.57 -31.45 24.60
C LEU A 523 -22.95 -31.44 26.02
N ASN A 524 -22.82 -30.24 26.62
CA ASN A 524 -22.21 -30.02 27.95
C ASN A 524 -20.77 -30.56 28.07
N ALA A 525 -19.98 -30.48 27.00
CA ALA A 525 -18.59 -30.83 27.01
C ALA A 525 -17.77 -29.95 27.97
N ARG A 526 -16.79 -30.53 28.64
CA ARG A 526 -15.73 -29.73 29.29
C ARG A 526 -14.79 -29.24 28.22
N ILE A 527 -14.72 -27.90 28.10
CA ILE A 527 -13.84 -27.25 27.15
C ILE A 527 -12.55 -26.81 27.84
N SER A 528 -11.40 -27.01 27.21
CA SER A 528 -10.12 -26.44 27.62
C SER A 528 -9.39 -25.86 26.44
N GLU A 529 -8.50 -24.91 26.71
CA GLU A 529 -7.60 -24.39 25.69
C GLU A 529 -6.41 -25.33 25.52
N LYS A 530 -6.17 -25.77 24.31
CA LYS A 530 -5.01 -26.57 23.91
C LYS A 530 -4.46 -26.01 22.60
N ASP A 531 -3.19 -25.64 22.60
CA ASP A 531 -2.49 -25.18 21.44
C ASP A 531 -3.19 -23.98 20.73
N GLY A 532 -3.79 -23.09 21.53
CA GLY A 532 -4.56 -21.93 21.06
C GLY A 532 -6.01 -22.23 20.68
N TRP A 533 -6.44 -23.50 20.71
CA TRP A 533 -7.80 -23.92 20.35
C TRP A 533 -8.64 -24.30 21.59
N LEU A 534 -9.90 -23.92 21.57
CA LEU A 534 -10.90 -24.36 22.53
C LEU A 534 -11.43 -25.72 22.08
N VAL A 535 -11.00 -26.76 22.74
CA VAL A 535 -11.32 -28.16 22.40
C VAL A 535 -12.06 -28.87 23.50
N PRO A 536 -12.98 -29.82 23.18
CA PRO A 536 -13.64 -30.64 24.19
C PRO A 536 -12.68 -31.66 24.78
N THR A 537 -12.61 -31.74 26.10
CA THR A 537 -11.77 -32.70 26.82
C THR A 537 -12.56 -33.89 27.32
N SER A 538 -13.83 -33.74 27.60
CA SER A 538 -14.72 -34.84 27.99
C SER A 538 -16.19 -34.38 27.94
N TYR A 539 -17.12 -35.34 27.78
CA TYR A 539 -18.57 -35.12 27.85
C TYR A 539 -19.21 -35.82 29.05
N THR A 540 -18.61 -36.96 29.43
CA THR A 540 -19.05 -37.80 30.55
C THR A 540 -17.86 -38.09 31.46
N ARG A 541 -17.90 -39.21 32.19
CA ARG A 541 -16.72 -39.69 32.94
C ARG A 541 -15.70 -40.24 31.95
N ILE A 542 -14.44 -39.86 32.09
CA ILE A 542 -13.33 -40.29 31.21
C ILE A 542 -13.31 -41.81 31.02
N ARG A 543 -13.57 -42.60 32.11
CA ARG A 543 -13.59 -44.06 32.05
C ARG A 543 -14.69 -44.61 31.14
N GLU A 544 -15.87 -43.96 31.11
CA GLU A 544 -16.99 -44.36 30.25
C GLU A 544 -16.66 -44.07 28.78
N GLU A 545 -16.01 -42.98 28.51
CA GLU A 545 -15.59 -42.59 27.14
C GLU A 545 -14.48 -43.52 26.64
N VAL A 546 -13.48 -43.86 27.48
CA VAL A 546 -12.43 -44.83 27.14
C VAL A 546 -13.05 -46.20 26.87
N ASP A 547 -13.96 -46.68 27.74
CA ASP A 547 -14.68 -47.94 27.53
C ASP A 547 -15.47 -47.97 26.24
N ALA A 548 -16.08 -46.82 25.83
CA ALA A 548 -16.80 -46.71 24.55
C ALA A 548 -15.83 -46.80 23.35
N LEU A 549 -14.67 -46.19 23.46
CA LEU A 549 -13.64 -46.26 22.40
C LEU A 549 -13.03 -47.66 22.28
N GLU A 550 -12.90 -48.38 23.36
CA GLU A 550 -12.31 -49.74 23.38
C GLU A 550 -13.31 -50.82 22.96
N LYS A 551 -14.59 -50.69 23.35
CA LYS A 551 -15.61 -51.74 23.20
C LYS A 551 -16.66 -51.46 22.14
N LYS A 552 -16.82 -50.18 21.75
CA LYS A 552 -17.88 -49.73 20.80
C LYS A 552 -17.29 -48.87 19.67
N ALA A 553 -17.64 -47.60 19.63
CA ALA A 553 -17.08 -46.59 18.78
C ALA A 553 -17.25 -45.21 19.45
N GLY A 554 -16.31 -44.32 19.18
CA GLY A 554 -16.37 -42.93 19.57
C GLY A 554 -16.01 -42.02 18.40
N LEU A 555 -16.54 -40.81 18.44
CA LEU A 555 -16.26 -39.75 17.51
C LEU A 555 -15.43 -38.72 18.25
N VAL A 556 -14.32 -38.30 17.66
CA VAL A 556 -13.38 -37.31 18.24
C VAL A 556 -13.25 -36.17 17.26
N ASP A 557 -13.57 -34.93 17.70
CA ASP A 557 -13.26 -33.72 16.97
C ASP A 557 -11.75 -33.46 17.05
N ILE A 558 -11.11 -33.42 15.90
CA ILE A 558 -9.72 -33.02 15.72
C ILE A 558 -9.64 -31.85 14.76
N GLY A 559 -10.67 -31.00 14.74
CA GLY A 559 -10.76 -29.84 13.86
C GLY A 559 -9.71 -28.76 14.17
N ASP A 560 -8.94 -28.91 15.24
CA ASP A 560 -7.76 -28.10 15.57
C ASP A 560 -6.58 -28.33 14.62
N ILE A 561 -6.44 -29.53 14.02
CA ILE A 561 -5.32 -29.84 13.11
C ILE A 561 -5.33 -28.96 11.87
N GLY A 562 -4.14 -28.74 11.28
CA GLY A 562 -3.98 -28.05 10.00
C GLY A 562 -4.51 -28.90 8.85
N ILE A 563 -5.26 -28.28 7.93
CA ILE A 563 -5.75 -28.91 6.70
C ILE A 563 -5.31 -28.04 5.52
N ILE A 564 -4.12 -28.29 5.01
CA ILE A 564 -3.47 -27.45 4.00
C ILE A 564 -3.63 -28.09 2.62
N GLU A 565 -4.28 -27.40 1.69
CA GLU A 565 -4.28 -27.80 0.26
C GLU A 565 -2.99 -27.29 -0.40
N VAL A 566 -2.27 -28.19 -1.04
CA VAL A 566 -1.18 -27.87 -1.97
C VAL A 566 -1.62 -28.30 -3.37
N SER A 567 -1.71 -27.35 -4.31
CA SER A 567 -2.21 -27.65 -5.64
C SER A 567 -1.49 -26.85 -6.73
N GLY A 568 -1.43 -27.41 -7.94
CA GLY A 568 -0.75 -26.80 -9.07
C GLY A 568 -0.15 -27.83 -10.03
N ARG A 569 0.42 -27.35 -11.14
CA ARG A 569 1.12 -28.20 -12.10
C ARG A 569 2.38 -28.85 -11.55
N ARG A 570 2.98 -28.24 -10.52
CA ARG A 570 4.22 -28.67 -9.86
C ARG A 570 4.01 -29.12 -8.42
N ALA A 571 2.75 -29.34 -8.01
CA ALA A 571 2.46 -29.67 -6.63
C ALA A 571 3.01 -31.04 -6.19
N GLU A 572 3.11 -31.97 -7.12
CA GLU A 572 3.67 -33.29 -6.87
C GLU A 572 5.18 -33.22 -6.67
N GLU A 573 5.90 -32.56 -7.58
CA GLU A 573 7.34 -32.36 -7.49
C GLU A 573 7.71 -31.47 -6.29
N PHE A 574 6.90 -30.46 -6.02
CA PHE A 574 7.10 -29.61 -4.83
C PHE A 574 7.06 -30.42 -3.53
N LEU A 575 6.00 -31.21 -3.34
CA LEU A 575 5.85 -31.99 -2.11
C LEU A 575 6.87 -33.12 -2.01
N ASP A 576 7.36 -33.64 -3.14
CA ASP A 576 8.43 -34.65 -3.16
C ASP A 576 9.77 -34.06 -2.71
N GLU A 577 10.06 -32.80 -3.04
CA GLU A 577 11.29 -32.12 -2.65
C GLU A 577 11.26 -31.62 -1.20
N VAL A 578 10.11 -31.15 -0.70
CA VAL A 578 10.01 -30.58 0.67
C VAL A 578 9.69 -31.60 1.75
N GLY A 579 9.27 -32.79 1.36
CA GLY A 579 8.94 -33.91 2.26
C GLY A 579 9.96 -35.03 2.17
N THR A 580 10.15 -35.78 3.25
CA THR A 580 11.08 -36.94 3.29
C THR A 580 10.50 -38.20 2.67
N ALA A 581 9.18 -38.29 2.52
CA ALA A 581 8.52 -39.43 1.87
C ALA A 581 8.24 -39.08 0.42
N GLY A 582 8.80 -39.84 -0.51
CA GLY A 582 8.54 -39.64 -1.95
C GLY A 582 7.04 -39.67 -2.27
N VAL A 583 6.52 -38.55 -2.81
CA VAL A 583 5.10 -38.42 -3.20
C VAL A 583 4.89 -38.57 -4.70
N LEU A 584 5.96 -38.57 -5.50
CA LEU A 584 5.90 -38.82 -6.92
C LEU A 584 5.23 -40.16 -7.22
N GLY A 585 4.28 -40.15 -8.15
CA GLY A 585 3.55 -41.37 -8.55
C GLY A 585 2.52 -41.86 -7.53
N MET A 586 2.17 -41.09 -6.49
CA MET A 586 1.02 -41.45 -5.64
C MET A 586 -0.24 -41.49 -6.51
N GLU A 587 -1.07 -42.51 -6.30
CA GLU A 587 -2.37 -42.62 -6.97
C GLU A 587 -3.44 -41.79 -6.24
N PHE A 588 -4.51 -41.45 -6.95
CA PHE A 588 -5.67 -40.79 -6.35
C PHE A 588 -6.20 -41.62 -5.16
N GLY A 589 -6.41 -40.96 -4.05
CA GLY A 589 -6.90 -41.55 -2.81
C GLY A 589 -5.82 -42.20 -1.95
N GLN A 590 -4.57 -42.20 -2.37
CA GLN A 590 -3.45 -42.66 -1.51
C GLN A 590 -3.06 -41.59 -0.52
N SER A 591 -2.53 -42.07 0.65
CA SER A 591 -1.96 -41.21 1.68
C SER A 591 -0.59 -41.72 2.12
N LYS A 592 0.32 -40.82 2.41
CA LYS A 592 1.67 -41.11 2.97
C LYS A 592 1.98 -40.18 4.12
N ARG A 593 2.58 -40.72 5.17
CA ARG A 593 3.22 -39.91 6.22
C ARG A 593 4.56 -39.42 5.74
N THR A 594 4.88 -38.19 6.05
CA THR A 594 6.16 -37.56 5.72
C THR A 594 6.62 -36.66 6.86
N LEU A 595 7.91 -36.39 6.89
CA LEU A 595 8.48 -35.36 7.74
C LEU A 595 8.81 -34.15 6.84
N PHE A 596 8.56 -32.99 7.34
CA PHE A 596 9.01 -31.73 6.75
C PHE A 596 10.17 -31.20 7.57
N LEU A 597 11.27 -30.91 6.91
CA LEU A 597 12.50 -30.44 7.53
C LEU A 597 12.79 -29.01 7.09
N ASP A 598 13.51 -28.26 7.91
CA ASP A 598 14.06 -26.96 7.52
C ASP A 598 15.40 -27.12 6.77
N LYS A 599 16.03 -26.00 6.46
CA LYS A 599 17.32 -25.93 5.75
C LYS A 599 18.48 -26.65 6.49
N ASP A 600 18.39 -26.76 7.81
CA ASP A 600 19.39 -27.41 8.68
C ASP A 600 19.05 -28.87 8.96
N SER A 601 18.09 -29.43 8.24
CA SER A 601 17.54 -30.78 8.46
C SER A 601 16.88 -30.96 9.84
N THR A 602 16.52 -29.85 10.50
CA THR A 602 15.75 -29.88 11.75
C THR A 602 14.28 -30.18 11.46
N LEU A 603 13.65 -31.03 12.29
CA LEU A 603 12.25 -31.38 12.11
C LEU A 603 11.33 -30.16 12.32
N LEU A 604 10.63 -29.77 11.28
CA LEU A 604 9.56 -28.76 11.35
C LEU A 604 8.22 -29.40 11.74
N ALA A 605 7.83 -30.46 11.05
CA ALA A 605 6.55 -31.12 11.28
C ALA A 605 6.53 -32.56 10.79
N GLU A 606 5.72 -33.39 11.43
CA GLU A 606 5.16 -34.59 10.83
C GLU A 606 3.85 -34.22 10.11
N GLY A 607 3.65 -34.74 8.91
CA GLY A 607 2.45 -34.52 8.13
C GLY A 607 1.93 -35.77 7.44
N LEU A 608 0.63 -35.80 7.17
CA LEU A 608 0.00 -36.82 6.33
C LEU A 608 -0.38 -36.18 4.99
N VAL A 609 0.28 -36.58 3.92
CA VAL A 609 -0.01 -36.14 2.55
C VAL A 609 -1.05 -37.07 1.93
N ILE A 610 -2.12 -36.51 1.39
CA ILE A 610 -3.24 -37.24 0.77
C ILE A 610 -3.41 -36.71 -0.65
N ARG A 611 -3.35 -37.59 -1.67
CA ARG A 611 -3.60 -37.19 -3.05
C ARG A 611 -5.09 -37.14 -3.34
N LEU A 612 -5.56 -35.99 -3.78
CA LEU A 612 -6.95 -35.77 -4.23
C LEU A 612 -7.04 -35.80 -5.75
N LYS A 613 -8.29 -35.98 -6.26
CA LYS A 613 -8.58 -35.85 -7.68
C LYS A 613 -8.33 -34.40 -8.13
N GLY A 614 -7.41 -34.23 -9.06
CA GLY A 614 -7.08 -32.96 -9.70
C GLY A 614 -7.82 -32.77 -11.02
N LYS A 615 -7.56 -31.65 -11.70
CA LYS A 615 -7.89 -31.42 -13.11
C LYS A 615 -6.73 -31.94 -13.98
N LYS A 616 -6.92 -32.01 -15.30
CA LYS A 616 -5.86 -32.36 -16.25
C LYS A 616 -4.69 -31.38 -16.04
N ASP A 617 -3.47 -31.91 -15.90
CA ASP A 617 -2.23 -31.17 -15.67
C ASP A 617 -2.22 -30.30 -14.38
N TRP A 618 -3.07 -30.64 -13.38
CA TRP A 618 -3.18 -29.92 -12.14
C TRP A 618 -3.35 -30.90 -10.96
N SER A 619 -2.25 -31.18 -10.29
CA SER A 619 -2.23 -32.07 -9.12
C SER A 619 -2.78 -31.36 -7.87
N ARG A 620 -3.38 -32.14 -6.98
CA ARG A 620 -4.05 -31.65 -5.78
C ARG A 620 -3.79 -32.57 -4.59
N PHE A 621 -3.27 -32.00 -3.50
CA PHE A 621 -2.97 -32.72 -2.28
C PHE A 621 -3.54 -32.00 -1.06
N ILE A 622 -3.86 -32.76 0.00
CA ILE A 622 -4.07 -32.24 1.33
C ILE A 622 -2.89 -32.67 2.21
N VAL A 623 -2.37 -31.75 2.96
CA VAL A 623 -1.37 -32.00 4.00
C VAL A 623 -2.03 -31.74 5.35
N LEU A 624 -2.15 -32.77 6.17
CA LEU A 624 -2.62 -32.67 7.54
C LEU A 624 -1.42 -32.52 8.47
N THR A 625 -1.46 -31.51 9.34
CA THR A 625 -0.38 -31.19 10.28
C THR A 625 -0.95 -30.99 11.69
N HIS A 626 -0.08 -31.01 12.69
CA HIS A 626 -0.47 -30.69 14.06
C HIS A 626 -0.83 -29.20 14.18
N ALA A 627 -1.79 -28.86 15.05
CA ALA A 627 -2.30 -27.50 15.22
C ALA A 627 -1.20 -26.45 15.41
N VAL A 628 -0.29 -26.69 16.34
CA VAL A 628 0.82 -25.77 16.72
C VAL A 628 1.71 -25.39 15.54
N ILE A 629 1.93 -26.32 14.61
CA ILE A 629 2.90 -26.13 13.53
C ILE A 629 2.26 -25.69 12.19
N THR A 630 0.94 -25.63 12.13
CA THR A 630 0.20 -25.39 10.89
C THR A 630 0.63 -24.07 10.21
N GLU A 631 0.69 -22.98 10.98
CA GLU A 631 1.06 -21.66 10.45
C GLU A 631 2.49 -21.67 9.91
N ARG A 632 3.40 -22.28 10.61
CA ARG A 632 4.81 -22.38 10.18
C ARG A 632 4.96 -23.20 8.90
N ILE A 633 4.21 -24.29 8.74
CA ILE A 633 4.23 -25.08 7.50
C ILE A 633 3.58 -24.33 6.34
N LYS A 634 2.48 -23.61 6.55
CA LYS A 634 1.91 -22.74 5.53
C LYS A 634 2.92 -21.70 5.05
N LEU A 635 3.59 -21.04 5.98
CA LEU A 635 4.62 -20.05 5.68
C LEU A 635 5.81 -20.68 4.95
N TRP A 636 6.31 -21.84 5.43
CA TRP A 636 7.39 -22.57 4.80
C TRP A 636 7.06 -22.94 3.34
N PHE A 637 5.92 -23.55 3.10
CA PHE A 637 5.50 -23.93 1.74
C PHE A 637 5.32 -22.75 0.83
N ARG A 638 4.69 -21.66 1.29
CA ARG A 638 4.50 -20.44 0.49
C ARG A 638 5.85 -19.81 0.15
N SER A 639 6.71 -19.64 1.13
CA SER A 639 8.01 -19.00 0.94
C SER A 639 8.95 -19.81 0.05
N LEU A 640 8.92 -21.14 0.13
CA LEU A 640 9.66 -22.02 -0.78
C LEU A 640 9.08 -21.96 -2.20
N SER A 641 7.75 -22.03 -2.32
CA SER A 641 7.05 -21.90 -3.60
C SER A 641 7.39 -20.58 -4.30
N ASP A 642 7.48 -19.49 -3.56
CA ASP A 642 7.82 -18.16 -4.06
C ASP A 642 9.33 -17.97 -4.26
N SER A 643 10.16 -18.90 -3.77
CA SER A 643 11.63 -18.87 -3.86
C SER A 643 12.30 -17.69 -3.14
N TYR A 644 11.75 -17.23 -2.03
CA TYR A 644 12.31 -16.13 -1.21
C TYR A 644 13.01 -16.62 0.07
N VAL A 645 12.93 -17.92 0.41
CA VAL A 645 13.55 -18.50 1.60
C VAL A 645 14.71 -19.38 1.23
N ILE A 646 15.75 -19.39 2.06
CA ILE A 646 16.89 -20.28 1.91
C ILE A 646 16.41 -21.70 2.21
N PHE A 647 16.55 -22.58 1.22
CA PHE A 647 16.23 -24.01 1.34
C PHE A 647 17.49 -24.85 1.55
N ASP A 648 18.62 -24.38 1.05
CA ASP A 648 19.92 -25.02 1.17
C ASP A 648 20.97 -23.95 1.45
N GLU A 649 21.73 -24.08 2.55
CA GLU A 649 22.75 -23.10 2.95
C GLU A 649 24.00 -23.15 2.10
N GLU A 650 24.32 -24.31 1.51
CA GLU A 650 25.49 -24.47 0.66
C GLU A 650 25.21 -24.00 -0.78
N ASP A 651 23.97 -24.14 -1.23
CA ASP A 651 23.51 -23.72 -2.55
C ASP A 651 22.33 -22.75 -2.49
N VAL A 652 22.62 -21.46 -2.35
CA VAL A 652 21.60 -20.37 -2.35
C VAL A 652 20.77 -20.36 -3.65
N TYR A 653 21.29 -20.89 -4.75
CA TYR A 653 20.58 -20.95 -6.03
C TYR A 653 19.57 -22.08 -6.09
N LYS A 654 19.68 -23.08 -5.21
CA LYS A 654 18.77 -24.21 -5.18
C LYS A 654 17.34 -23.77 -5.00
N LYS A 655 16.48 -24.21 -5.90
CA LYS A 655 15.05 -23.92 -5.96
C LYS A 655 14.26 -25.19 -5.70
N VAL A 656 13.21 -25.04 -4.94
CA VAL A 656 12.14 -26.02 -4.89
C VAL A 656 11.23 -25.83 -6.12
N GLN A 657 10.71 -26.93 -6.66
CA GLN A 657 9.80 -26.87 -7.81
C GLN A 657 8.53 -26.09 -7.46
N GLY A 658 8.11 -25.22 -8.35
CA GLY A 658 6.96 -24.32 -8.15
C GLY A 658 6.66 -23.49 -9.39
N PRO A 659 5.71 -22.55 -9.28
CA PRO A 659 4.92 -22.21 -8.09
C PRO A 659 3.78 -23.21 -7.81
N VAL A 660 3.36 -23.26 -6.53
CA VAL A 660 2.19 -24.02 -6.09
C VAL A 660 1.24 -23.13 -5.29
N VAL A 661 -0.04 -23.45 -5.31
CA VAL A 661 -1.05 -22.80 -4.48
C VAL A 661 -1.12 -23.52 -3.14
N VAL A 662 -0.96 -22.76 -2.05
CA VAL A 662 -1.05 -23.24 -0.67
C VAL A 662 -2.23 -22.57 0.01
N ARG A 663 -3.29 -23.33 0.35
CA ARG A 663 -4.51 -22.84 1.00
C ARG A 663 -4.74 -23.55 2.32
N ASP A 664 -5.14 -22.82 3.34
CA ASP A 664 -5.73 -23.41 4.53
C ASP A 664 -7.21 -23.69 4.28
N LEU A 665 -7.63 -24.94 4.30
CA LEU A 665 -9.01 -25.30 4.00
C LEU A 665 -9.97 -25.04 5.17
N LYS A 666 -9.49 -24.60 6.32
CA LYS A 666 -10.32 -24.07 7.41
C LYS A 666 -10.69 -22.59 7.22
N GLU A 667 -9.83 -21.85 6.49
CA GLU A 667 -9.93 -20.40 6.30
C GLU A 667 -10.48 -20.02 4.91
N VAL A 668 -10.76 -20.98 4.02
CA VAL A 668 -11.34 -20.66 2.72
C VAL A 668 -12.69 -19.95 2.89
N GLU A 669 -12.89 -18.92 2.10
CA GLU A 669 -14.04 -18.03 2.25
C GLU A 669 -15.38 -18.70 2.00
N ASN A 670 -15.46 -19.56 0.95
CA ASN A 670 -16.66 -20.32 0.71
C ASN A 670 -16.90 -21.29 1.88
N PRO A 671 -17.91 -21.06 2.74
CA PRO A 671 -18.17 -21.94 3.89
C PRO A 671 -18.40 -23.41 3.50
N ARG A 672 -18.92 -23.64 2.27
CA ARG A 672 -19.16 -25.00 1.74
C ARG A 672 -17.87 -25.71 1.33
N ALA A 673 -16.78 -24.98 1.14
CA ALA A 673 -15.47 -25.54 0.83
C ALA A 673 -14.59 -25.72 2.08
N ARG A 674 -15.02 -25.18 3.23
CA ARG A 674 -14.30 -25.36 4.51
C ARG A 674 -14.34 -26.82 4.95
N LEU A 675 -13.20 -27.32 5.40
CA LEU A 675 -13.06 -28.67 5.91
C LEU A 675 -12.77 -28.64 7.41
N THR A 676 -13.30 -29.63 8.11
CA THR A 676 -12.89 -29.99 9.47
C THR A 676 -12.56 -31.47 9.52
N ALA A 677 -11.80 -31.87 10.53
CA ALA A 677 -11.38 -33.25 10.68
C ALA A 677 -12.05 -33.87 11.88
N ILE A 678 -12.60 -35.07 11.69
CA ILE A 678 -13.22 -35.89 12.70
C ILE A 678 -12.63 -37.28 12.62
N VAL A 679 -12.29 -37.88 13.77
CA VAL A 679 -11.86 -39.26 13.88
C VAL A 679 -12.98 -40.13 14.44
N VAL A 680 -13.27 -41.22 13.77
CA VAL A 680 -14.13 -42.28 14.30
C VAL A 680 -13.23 -43.46 14.69
N ARG A 681 -13.24 -43.83 15.96
CA ARG A 681 -12.35 -44.85 16.53
C ARG A 681 -13.16 -45.91 17.27
N GLY A 682 -12.61 -47.13 17.38
CA GLY A 682 -13.16 -48.23 18.11
C GLY A 682 -13.56 -49.42 17.22
N PRO A 683 -13.86 -50.62 17.80
CA PRO A 683 -14.16 -51.83 17.06
C PRO A 683 -15.32 -51.68 16.06
N ASN A 684 -16.30 -50.87 16.36
CA ASN A 684 -17.46 -50.60 15.53
C ASN A 684 -17.34 -49.37 14.60
N ALA A 685 -16.19 -48.70 14.59
CA ALA A 685 -15.98 -47.48 13.79
C ALA A 685 -16.37 -47.67 12.32
N ARG A 686 -15.94 -48.78 11.70
CA ARG A 686 -16.25 -49.13 10.32
C ARG A 686 -17.76 -49.33 10.06
N LYS A 687 -18.47 -49.85 11.05
CA LYS A 687 -19.93 -50.02 10.97
C LYS A 687 -20.64 -48.66 11.01
N VAL A 688 -20.20 -47.76 11.86
CA VAL A 688 -20.70 -46.39 11.96
C VAL A 688 -20.49 -45.64 10.66
N LEU A 689 -19.25 -45.67 10.13
CA LEU A 689 -18.92 -44.99 8.87
C LEU A 689 -19.70 -45.55 7.67
N ARG A 690 -19.90 -46.91 7.62
CA ARG A 690 -20.70 -47.54 6.57
C ARG A 690 -22.18 -47.17 6.60
N ALA A 691 -22.70 -46.83 7.75
CA ALA A 691 -24.07 -46.34 7.89
C ALA A 691 -24.19 -44.89 7.38
N ALA A 692 -23.12 -44.12 7.45
CA ALA A 692 -23.07 -42.76 6.91
C ALA A 692 -22.83 -42.76 5.37
N ASP A 693 -21.96 -43.67 4.87
CA ASP A 693 -21.72 -43.81 3.41
C ASP A 693 -21.43 -45.29 3.06
N SER A 694 -22.27 -45.87 2.20
CA SER A 694 -22.16 -47.27 1.75
C SER A 694 -20.89 -47.55 0.92
N ASN A 695 -20.31 -46.53 0.27
CA ASN A 695 -19.11 -46.65 -0.54
C ASN A 695 -17.85 -46.97 0.27
N ILE A 696 -17.88 -46.80 1.60
CA ILE A 696 -16.78 -47.11 2.49
C ILE A 696 -16.47 -48.61 2.55
N LYS A 697 -17.34 -49.47 2.01
CA LYS A 697 -17.15 -50.96 2.07
C LYS A 697 -15.80 -51.42 1.49
N GLY A 698 -15.34 -50.81 0.43
CA GLY A 698 -14.10 -51.18 -0.30
C GLY A 698 -12.83 -50.49 0.21
N LEU A 699 -12.92 -49.53 1.14
CA LEU A 699 -11.78 -48.73 1.56
C LEU A 699 -10.77 -49.54 2.40
N ARG A 700 -9.50 -49.52 1.97
CA ARG A 700 -8.37 -50.17 2.68
C ARG A 700 -7.58 -49.11 3.46
N ALA A 701 -6.72 -49.57 4.38
CA ALA A 701 -5.79 -48.68 5.09
C ALA A 701 -4.90 -47.91 4.09
N GLY A 702 -4.69 -46.64 4.33
CA GLY A 702 -3.93 -45.74 3.42
C GLY A 702 -4.67 -45.24 2.21
N GLN A 703 -5.96 -45.57 2.03
CA GLN A 703 -6.80 -45.10 0.96
C GLN A 703 -7.78 -44.02 1.44
N THR A 704 -8.13 -43.13 0.53
CA THR A 704 -9.07 -42.03 0.74
C THR A 704 -10.25 -42.17 -0.23
N LEU A 705 -11.45 -41.86 0.27
CA LEU A 705 -12.66 -41.78 -0.53
C LEU A 705 -13.26 -40.36 -0.38
N THR A 706 -13.68 -39.78 -1.49
CA THR A 706 -14.48 -38.57 -1.51
C THR A 706 -15.93 -38.90 -1.84
N GLY A 707 -16.88 -38.41 -1.03
CA GLY A 707 -18.32 -38.66 -1.22
C GLY A 707 -19.15 -37.62 -0.51
N ASN A 708 -20.45 -37.58 -0.82
CA ASN A 708 -21.43 -36.75 -0.13
C ASN A 708 -22.05 -37.59 0.99
N PHE A 709 -21.93 -37.13 2.21
CA PHE A 709 -22.65 -37.68 3.37
C PHE A 709 -24.02 -37.01 3.45
N MET A 710 -25.10 -37.79 3.49
CA MET A 710 -26.44 -37.29 3.76
C MET A 710 -26.72 -37.15 5.25
#